data_cce3e1dc532e40ec7883aaba36b6f833
#
_entry.id   cce3e1dc532e40ec7883aaba36b6f833
#
_cell.length_a   1.000
_cell.length_b   1.000
_cell.length_c   1.000
_cell.angle_alpha   90.00
_cell.angle_beta   90.00
_cell.angle_gamma   90.00
#
_symmetry.space_group_name_H-M   'P 1'
#
loop_
_entity.id
_entity.type
_entity.pdbx_description
1 polymer ?
#
loop_
_entity_poly.entity_id
_entity_poly.type
_entity_poly.pdbx_seq_one_letter_code
_entity_poly.pdbx_strand_id
1 'polypeptide(L)'
;MCIRDRKNSVTKTTSAFFEPALDYVVCKIPRWDLGKFHGVDRELGSSMKSVGEVMAIGRTFEEAIQKGLRMIGQGMHGFVENKELVIEDVDKALREPTDKRIFVISKAMRAGYTVDQIHELTKIDKWFLQKLQHIMDTSKEMHEWGNNHKQITDMPDELLRKAKVQGFSDFQIARAIGYEGDMEDGILYVRNHRKQVGILPVVKQIDTLAAEYPAQTNYLYLTYSGVANDVKYLGDHKSIVVLGSGAYRIGSSVEFDWCGVQALQTIRKEGYRSVMINYNPETVSTDYDMCDRLYFDELTFERVMDILELENPHGVIVSTGGQIPNNLALRLDAQNVNILGTSAKSIDNAEDRDKFSAMLDRIGVDQPEWSALTSMEDIHAFIDKVGFPVLVRPSYVLSGAAMNVCSNQEELERFLKLAANVSKKHPVVVSQFIEHAKEVEMDAVAQNGEIVAYAISEHIEYAGVHSGDATIQFPPQKLYVETVRRIKRISRQIAKELNISGPFNIQYLAKDNDIKVIECNLRASRSFPFVSKVLKINFIELATKVMLGLPVEKPNKNLFELDYVGIKASQFSFNRLQKADPVLGVDMASTGEVGCIGTDTSCAVLKAMLSVGYRIPEKSVLLSTGNAKQKADTLEAARMLQKKGYKLYATGGSS
;
A
#
# COMPACT_ATOMS: atom_id res chain seq x y z
N MET A 1 16.05 29.65 42.27
CA MET A 1 16.49 29.63 40.85
C MET A 1 15.42 30.33 40.01
N CYS A 2 15.76 31.42 39.36
CA CYS A 2 14.82 32.13 38.51
C CYS A 2 14.55 31.32 37.25
N ILE A 3 13.28 31.26 36.81
CA ILE A 3 12.90 30.57 35.57
C ILE A 3 13.71 31.10 34.36
N ARG A 4 14.06 32.38 34.39
CA ARG A 4 14.87 33.03 33.33
C ARG A 4 16.28 32.47 33.19
N ASP A 5 16.85 31.90 34.24
CA ASP A 5 18.22 31.37 34.25
C ASP A 5 18.29 29.89 33.87
N ARG A 6 17.12 29.26 33.68
CA ARG A 6 17.03 27.84 33.32
C ARG A 6 17.35 27.64 31.84
N LYS A 7 18.44 26.92 31.60
CA LYS A 7 18.84 26.55 30.24
C LYS A 7 17.94 25.45 29.67
N ASN A 8 17.73 25.49 28.36
CA ASN A 8 17.08 24.42 27.63
C ASN A 8 17.80 23.10 27.85
N SER A 9 17.08 22.03 28.15
CA SER A 9 17.64 20.73 28.45
C SER A 9 18.29 20.05 27.22
N VAL A 10 17.86 20.41 26.01
CA VAL A 10 18.37 19.87 24.74
C VAL A 10 19.56 20.66 24.25
N THR A 11 19.42 21.96 24.04
CA THR A 11 20.47 22.81 23.46
C THR A 11 21.58 23.14 24.44
N LYS A 12 21.30 23.14 25.76
CA LYS A 12 22.20 23.57 26.87
C LYS A 12 22.68 25.03 26.77
N THR A 13 22.28 25.76 25.76
CA THR A 13 22.78 27.11 25.43
C THR A 13 21.74 28.18 25.56
N THR A 14 20.49 27.89 25.19
CA THR A 14 19.38 28.84 25.18
C THR A 14 18.66 28.88 26.52
N SER A 15 17.95 29.97 26.81
CA SER A 15 17.11 30.10 27.98
C SER A 15 15.85 29.25 27.84
N ALA A 16 15.38 28.63 28.94
CA ALA A 16 14.07 27.96 28.97
C ALA A 16 12.89 28.95 28.88
N PHE A 17 13.17 30.25 28.94
CA PHE A 17 12.19 31.32 28.74
C PHE A 17 12.25 31.77 27.27
N PHE A 18 11.58 31.04 26.41
CA PHE A 18 11.61 31.21 24.97
C PHE A 18 10.19 31.12 24.40
N GLU A 19 9.87 31.99 23.48
CA GLU A 19 8.62 31.93 22.73
C GLU A 19 8.82 31.16 21.43
N PRO A 20 8.17 30.01 21.24
CA PRO A 20 8.35 29.19 20.05
C PRO A 20 7.76 29.86 18.81
N ALA A 21 8.47 29.75 17.68
CA ALA A 21 8.01 30.18 16.39
C ALA A 21 8.21 29.07 15.35
N LEU A 22 7.14 28.70 14.64
CA LEU A 22 7.18 27.72 13.56
C LEU A 22 6.85 28.41 12.23
N ASP A 23 7.62 28.08 11.20
CA ASP A 23 7.43 28.61 9.85
C ASP A 23 6.78 27.58 8.89
N TYR A 24 6.23 26.52 9.44
CA TYR A 24 5.54 25.46 8.70
C TYR A 24 4.24 25.05 9.40
N VAL A 25 3.35 24.41 8.63
CA VAL A 25 2.08 23.86 9.08
C VAL A 25 2.10 22.36 8.85
N VAL A 26 1.66 21.60 9.85
CA VAL A 26 1.49 20.15 9.75
C VAL A 26 0.02 19.79 9.75
N CYS A 27 -0.42 19.05 8.76
CA CYS A 27 -1.73 18.40 8.72
C CYS A 27 -1.56 16.90 8.93
N LYS A 28 -2.03 16.37 10.05
CA LYS A 28 -2.18 14.95 10.30
C LYS A 28 -3.56 14.50 9.86
N ILE A 29 -3.63 13.56 8.91
CA ILE A 29 -4.90 13.05 8.39
C ILE A 29 -4.94 11.53 8.57
N PRO A 30 -5.96 11.00 9.30
CA PRO A 30 -6.15 9.56 9.42
C PRO A 30 -6.53 8.91 8.09
N ARG A 31 -6.14 7.66 7.93
CA ARG A 31 -6.61 6.81 6.84
C ARG A 31 -7.62 5.81 7.34
N TRP A 32 -8.79 5.79 6.73
CA TRP A 32 -9.85 4.82 7.00
C TRP A 32 -10.08 3.94 5.77
N ASP A 33 -9.98 2.64 5.91
CA ASP A 33 -10.27 1.68 4.84
C ASP A 33 -11.67 1.06 4.99
N LEU A 34 -12.64 1.87 5.45
CA LEU A 34 -14.00 1.42 5.74
C LEU A 34 -14.72 0.83 4.52
N GLY A 35 -14.36 1.28 3.32
CA GLY A 35 -14.94 0.73 2.08
C GLY A 35 -14.62 -0.74 1.80
N LYS A 36 -13.65 -1.33 2.51
CA LYS A 36 -13.30 -2.76 2.39
C LYS A 36 -14.21 -3.68 3.20
N PHE A 37 -15.01 -3.13 4.12
CA PHE A 37 -15.84 -3.93 5.02
C PHE A 37 -17.32 -3.81 4.65
N HIS A 38 -17.96 -4.92 4.34
CA HIS A 38 -19.40 -4.96 4.09
C HIS A 38 -20.19 -4.58 5.35
N GLY A 39 -21.21 -3.75 5.21
CA GLY A 39 -22.12 -3.38 6.27
C GLY A 39 -21.55 -2.48 7.37
N VAL A 40 -20.27 -2.09 7.29
CA VAL A 40 -19.63 -1.28 8.32
C VAL A 40 -20.32 0.08 8.50
N ASP A 41 -20.47 0.48 9.75
CA ASP A 41 -20.89 1.83 10.09
C ASP A 41 -19.75 2.83 9.81
N ARG A 42 -20.02 3.79 8.91
CA ARG A 42 -19.03 4.79 8.45
C ARG A 42 -19.01 6.06 9.29
N GLU A 43 -19.93 6.23 10.23
CA GLU A 43 -19.93 7.41 11.09
C GLU A 43 -18.72 7.40 12.01
N LEU A 44 -17.98 8.51 12.03
CA LEU A 44 -16.81 8.70 12.88
C LEU A 44 -17.24 9.27 14.23
N GLY A 45 -16.81 8.63 15.30
CA GLY A 45 -17.10 9.02 16.68
C GLY A 45 -15.86 8.94 17.55
N SER A 46 -16.06 8.72 18.86
CA SER A 46 -14.97 8.61 19.85
C SER A 46 -14.15 7.30 19.73
N SER A 47 -14.69 6.29 19.06
CA SER A 47 -14.00 5.01 18.82
C SER A 47 -13.09 5.10 17.62
N MET A 48 -11.84 4.67 17.77
CA MET A 48 -10.85 4.67 16.68
C MET A 48 -11.18 3.64 15.60
N LYS A 49 -11.37 4.09 14.37
CA LYS A 49 -11.64 3.25 13.18
C LYS A 49 -10.52 3.33 12.13
N SER A 50 -9.56 4.24 12.30
CA SER A 50 -8.44 4.41 11.36
C SER A 50 -7.46 3.23 11.40
N VAL A 51 -6.80 2.98 10.28
CA VAL A 51 -5.77 1.93 10.11
C VAL A 51 -4.37 2.50 9.90
N GLY A 52 -4.27 3.79 9.59
CA GLY A 52 -3.03 4.51 9.39
C GLY A 52 -3.26 6.00 9.36
N GLU A 53 -2.19 6.75 9.08
CA GLU A 53 -2.23 8.20 9.01
C GLU A 53 -1.11 8.76 8.13
N VAL A 54 -1.27 10.01 7.74
CA VAL A 54 -0.28 10.77 7.00
C VAL A 54 0.08 12.04 7.75
N MET A 55 1.32 12.48 7.61
CA MET A 55 1.77 13.78 8.04
C MET A 55 2.16 14.61 6.81
N ALA A 56 1.35 15.59 6.49
CA ALA A 56 1.60 16.50 5.39
C ALA A 56 2.14 17.83 5.91
N ILE A 57 3.20 18.33 5.29
CA ILE A 57 3.90 19.53 5.72
C ILE A 57 3.91 20.54 4.58
N GLY A 58 3.61 21.78 4.93
CA GLY A 58 3.63 22.93 4.01
C GLY A 58 3.87 24.22 4.79
N ARG A 59 3.97 25.34 4.09
CA ARG A 59 4.10 26.65 4.73
C ARG A 59 2.76 27.34 4.99
N THR A 60 1.70 26.82 4.38
CA THR A 60 0.31 27.25 4.58
C THR A 60 -0.60 26.07 4.82
N PHE A 61 -1.76 26.33 5.43
CA PHE A 61 -2.78 25.28 5.64
C PHE A 61 -3.27 24.71 4.29
N GLU A 62 -3.47 25.58 3.30
CA GLU A 62 -3.89 25.20 1.95
C GLU A 62 -2.93 24.19 1.32
N GLU A 63 -1.61 24.45 1.39
CA GLU A 63 -0.59 23.55 0.89
C GLU A 63 -0.60 22.20 1.64
N ALA A 64 -0.61 22.26 2.97
CA ALA A 64 -0.53 21.07 3.81
C ALA A 64 -1.77 20.17 3.65
N ILE A 65 -2.99 20.73 3.62
CA ILE A 65 -4.22 19.93 3.46
C ILE A 65 -4.32 19.30 2.07
N GLN A 66 -3.92 19.99 1.01
CA GLN A 66 -3.88 19.47 -0.35
C GLN A 66 -2.95 18.24 -0.45
N LYS A 67 -1.72 18.37 0.05
CA LYS A 67 -0.76 17.26 0.13
C LYS A 67 -1.34 16.08 0.92
N GLY A 68 -1.84 16.35 2.13
CA GLY A 68 -2.36 15.31 3.01
C GLY A 68 -3.50 14.51 2.41
N LEU A 69 -4.44 15.18 1.74
CA LEU A 69 -5.56 14.51 1.08
C LEU A 69 -5.12 13.63 -0.11
N ARG A 70 -4.03 13.99 -0.81
CA ARG A 70 -3.45 13.11 -1.83
C ARG A 70 -2.68 11.94 -1.22
N MET A 71 -1.94 12.17 -0.13
CA MET A 71 -1.15 11.16 0.59
C MET A 71 -2.02 10.01 1.16
N ILE A 72 -3.29 10.28 1.50
CA ILE A 72 -4.21 9.22 1.98
C ILE A 72 -4.36 8.10 0.93
N GLY A 73 -4.28 8.42 -0.37
CA GLY A 73 -4.26 7.42 -1.44
C GLY A 73 -5.54 6.59 -1.56
N GLN A 74 -6.70 7.22 -1.40
CA GLN A 74 -8.03 6.60 -1.55
C GLN A 74 -8.73 6.97 -2.87
N GLY A 75 -7.94 7.24 -3.92
CA GLY A 75 -8.45 7.64 -5.25
C GLY A 75 -8.91 9.09 -5.32
N MET A 76 -8.65 9.89 -4.29
CA MET A 76 -8.98 11.32 -4.27
C MET A 76 -7.74 12.17 -4.57
N HIS A 77 -7.96 13.24 -5.32
CA HIS A 77 -6.90 14.08 -5.87
C HIS A 77 -6.71 15.40 -5.10
N GLY A 78 -6.85 15.38 -3.76
CA GLY A 78 -6.79 16.58 -2.93
C GLY A 78 -8.16 17.24 -2.72
N PHE A 79 -8.15 18.49 -2.23
CA PHE A 79 -9.37 19.28 -2.01
C PHE A 79 -9.81 19.96 -3.30
N VAL A 80 -10.38 19.17 -4.21
CA VAL A 80 -10.93 19.60 -5.50
C VAL A 80 -12.20 18.81 -5.77
N GLU A 81 -12.87 19.08 -6.90
CA GLU A 81 -13.97 18.24 -7.34
C GLU A 81 -13.47 16.84 -7.70
N ASN A 82 -13.80 15.87 -6.86
CA ASN A 82 -13.63 14.46 -7.13
C ASN A 82 -14.92 13.95 -7.79
N LYS A 83 -14.94 13.88 -9.13
CA LYS A 83 -16.14 13.55 -9.95
C LYS A 83 -16.69 12.15 -9.64
N GLU A 84 -15.82 11.28 -9.17
CA GLU A 84 -16.11 9.90 -8.83
C GLU A 84 -16.94 9.75 -7.54
N LEU A 85 -16.97 10.80 -6.72
CA LEU A 85 -17.76 10.83 -5.49
C LEU A 85 -19.21 11.22 -5.78
N VAL A 86 -20.10 10.24 -5.84
CA VAL A 86 -21.53 10.46 -5.99
C VAL A 86 -22.15 10.72 -4.63
N ILE A 87 -22.91 11.83 -4.48
CA ILE A 87 -23.61 12.23 -3.25
C ILE A 87 -25.05 12.57 -3.63
N GLU A 88 -25.99 11.85 -3.04
CA GLU A 88 -27.42 12.03 -3.30
C GLU A 88 -27.99 13.20 -2.50
N ASP A 89 -27.62 13.32 -1.23
CA ASP A 89 -28.06 14.36 -0.30
C ASP A 89 -26.83 15.04 0.34
N VAL A 90 -26.50 16.23 -0.14
CA VAL A 90 -25.35 17.01 0.32
C VAL A 90 -25.52 17.48 1.77
N ASP A 91 -26.71 17.92 2.15
CA ASP A 91 -26.99 18.42 3.49
C ASP A 91 -26.82 17.32 4.55
N LYS A 92 -27.36 16.14 4.27
CA LYS A 92 -27.18 14.96 5.13
C LYS A 92 -25.71 14.57 5.23
N ALA A 93 -25.02 14.48 4.10
CA ALA A 93 -23.60 14.09 4.06
C ALA A 93 -22.67 15.11 4.73
N LEU A 94 -23.05 16.39 4.81
CA LEU A 94 -22.33 17.40 5.61
C LEU A 94 -22.57 17.23 7.11
N ARG A 95 -23.79 16.88 7.54
CA ARG A 95 -24.12 16.68 8.97
C ARG A 95 -23.46 15.42 9.53
N GLU A 96 -23.44 14.34 8.76
CA GLU A 96 -22.88 13.05 9.19
C GLU A 96 -21.35 13.06 9.08
N PRO A 97 -20.60 12.87 10.19
CA PRO A 97 -19.13 12.89 10.19
C PRO A 97 -18.55 11.57 9.66
N THR A 98 -18.55 11.39 8.36
CA THR A 98 -17.96 10.20 7.70
C THR A 98 -16.53 10.44 7.23
N ASP A 99 -15.82 9.36 6.86
CA ASP A 99 -14.50 9.38 6.24
C ASP A 99 -14.44 10.18 4.93
N LYS A 100 -15.59 10.50 4.32
CA LYS A 100 -15.70 11.25 3.05
C LYS A 100 -16.10 12.71 3.22
N ARG A 101 -16.48 13.14 4.45
CA ARG A 101 -17.06 14.48 4.67
C ARG A 101 -16.19 15.64 4.15
N ILE A 102 -14.85 15.53 4.23
CA ILE A 102 -13.97 16.57 3.70
C ILE A 102 -14.15 16.76 2.18
N PHE A 103 -14.38 15.70 1.42
CA PHE A 103 -14.65 15.78 -0.02
C PHE A 103 -16.08 16.22 -0.33
N VAL A 104 -17.04 15.96 0.57
CA VAL A 104 -18.40 16.51 0.49
C VAL A 104 -18.36 18.03 0.61
N ILE A 105 -17.52 18.57 1.50
CA ILE A 105 -17.33 20.02 1.64
C ILE A 105 -16.86 20.65 0.33
N SER A 106 -15.88 20.07 -0.37
CA SER A 106 -15.44 20.60 -1.66
C SER A 106 -16.56 20.61 -2.70
N LYS A 107 -17.39 19.57 -2.71
CA LYS A 107 -18.56 19.48 -3.61
C LYS A 107 -19.64 20.50 -3.25
N ALA A 108 -19.91 20.71 -1.97
CA ALA A 108 -20.85 21.72 -1.49
C ALA A 108 -20.41 23.15 -1.87
N MET A 109 -19.12 23.50 -1.65
CA MET A 109 -18.58 24.79 -2.05
C MET A 109 -18.72 25.02 -3.58
N ARG A 110 -18.45 24.01 -4.38
CA ARG A 110 -18.63 24.10 -5.83
C ARG A 110 -20.10 24.28 -6.23
N ALA A 111 -21.03 23.67 -5.48
CA ALA A 111 -22.47 23.84 -5.67
C ALA A 111 -23.00 25.21 -5.16
N GLY A 112 -22.15 26.06 -4.60
CA GLY A 112 -22.49 27.42 -4.16
C GLY A 112 -22.87 27.54 -2.67
N TYR A 113 -22.66 26.49 -1.87
CA TYR A 113 -22.83 26.60 -0.41
C TYR A 113 -21.81 27.59 0.16
N THR A 114 -22.28 28.51 0.99
CA THR A 114 -21.42 29.47 1.69
C THR A 114 -20.69 28.85 2.87
N VAL A 115 -19.60 29.49 3.30
CA VAL A 115 -18.87 29.09 4.52
C VAL A 115 -19.81 29.03 5.74
N ASP A 116 -20.75 29.96 5.85
CA ASP A 116 -21.72 30.00 6.95
C ASP A 116 -22.68 28.80 6.91
N GLN A 117 -23.20 28.45 5.75
CA GLN A 117 -24.08 27.29 5.57
C GLN A 117 -23.33 25.98 5.91
N ILE A 118 -22.10 25.82 5.43
CA ILE A 118 -21.28 24.63 5.72
C ILE A 118 -20.94 24.57 7.22
N HIS A 119 -20.61 25.71 7.84
CA HIS A 119 -20.38 25.78 9.29
C HIS A 119 -21.61 25.34 10.09
N GLU A 120 -22.80 25.83 9.74
CA GLU A 120 -24.05 25.45 10.41
C GLU A 120 -24.33 23.95 10.33
N LEU A 121 -24.01 23.31 9.20
CA LEU A 121 -24.25 21.87 8.99
C LEU A 121 -23.17 21.00 9.65
N THR A 122 -21.90 21.41 9.58
CA THR A 122 -20.75 20.59 10.00
C THR A 122 -20.22 20.93 11.39
N LYS A 123 -20.45 22.15 11.87
CA LYS A 123 -19.85 22.78 13.07
C LYS A 123 -18.32 22.91 12.99
N ILE A 124 -17.73 22.75 11.80
CA ILE A 124 -16.31 23.03 11.57
C ILE A 124 -16.08 24.54 11.65
N ASP A 125 -15.00 24.94 12.33
CA ASP A 125 -14.65 26.35 12.48
C ASP A 125 -14.49 27.05 11.12
N LYS A 126 -15.03 28.27 11.05
CA LYS A 126 -15.07 29.08 9.82
C LYS A 126 -13.68 29.40 9.28
N TRP A 127 -12.66 29.49 10.15
CA TRP A 127 -11.30 29.74 9.71
C TRP A 127 -10.80 28.63 8.76
N PHE A 128 -11.02 27.35 9.14
CA PHE A 128 -10.66 26.23 8.26
C PHE A 128 -11.48 26.25 6.96
N LEU A 129 -12.77 26.51 7.04
CA LEU A 129 -13.65 26.58 5.87
C LEU A 129 -13.26 27.71 4.91
N GLN A 130 -12.83 28.86 5.42
CA GLN A 130 -12.31 29.96 4.60
C GLN A 130 -11.02 29.56 3.87
N LYS A 131 -10.11 28.86 4.57
CA LYS A 131 -8.89 28.33 3.96
C LYS A 131 -9.18 27.33 2.83
N LEU A 132 -10.16 26.47 3.03
CA LEU A 132 -10.66 25.56 2.00
C LEU A 132 -11.31 26.31 0.82
N GLN A 133 -12.04 27.41 1.11
CA GLN A 133 -12.62 28.27 0.08
C GLN A 133 -11.55 28.87 -0.83
N HIS A 134 -10.40 29.31 -0.29
CA HIS A 134 -9.29 29.83 -1.11
C HIS A 134 -8.80 28.81 -2.15
N ILE A 135 -8.77 27.51 -1.77
CA ILE A 135 -8.41 26.43 -2.72
C ILE A 135 -9.47 26.33 -3.82
N MET A 136 -10.75 26.36 -3.44
CA MET A 136 -11.86 26.27 -4.39
C MET A 136 -11.91 27.46 -5.35
N ASP A 137 -11.62 28.67 -4.86
CA ASP A 137 -11.56 29.88 -5.68
C ASP A 137 -10.45 29.79 -6.73
N THR A 138 -9.26 29.32 -6.35
CA THR A 138 -8.15 29.10 -7.31
C THR A 138 -8.47 27.97 -8.29
N SER A 139 -9.14 26.89 -7.82
CA SER A 139 -9.62 25.82 -8.71
C SER A 139 -10.61 26.36 -9.75
N LYS A 140 -11.54 27.22 -9.32
CA LYS A 140 -12.51 27.86 -10.22
C LYS A 140 -11.82 28.75 -11.25
N GLU A 141 -10.87 29.58 -10.81
CA GLU A 141 -10.09 30.46 -11.70
C GLU A 141 -9.34 29.66 -12.78
N MET A 142 -8.71 28.53 -12.41
CA MET A 142 -8.06 27.63 -13.38
C MET A 142 -9.05 27.01 -14.36
N HIS A 143 -10.23 26.58 -13.90
CA HIS A 143 -11.26 26.03 -14.77
C HIS A 143 -11.83 27.09 -15.75
N GLU A 144 -12.09 28.31 -15.27
CA GLU A 144 -12.55 29.41 -16.11
C GLU A 144 -11.51 29.78 -17.15
N TRP A 145 -10.23 29.79 -16.77
CA TRP A 145 -9.13 29.99 -17.70
C TRP A 145 -9.08 28.84 -18.74
N GLY A 146 -9.11 27.57 -18.32
CA GLY A 146 -9.05 26.39 -19.17
C GLY A 146 -10.21 26.25 -20.16
N ASN A 147 -11.38 26.79 -19.83
CA ASN A 147 -12.52 26.83 -20.76
C ASN A 147 -12.24 27.70 -22.00
N ASN A 148 -11.38 28.70 -21.86
CA ASN A 148 -11.06 29.65 -22.93
C ASN A 148 -9.68 29.38 -23.57
N HIS A 149 -8.81 28.63 -22.91
CA HIS A 149 -7.43 28.36 -23.31
C HIS A 149 -7.12 26.89 -23.06
N LYS A 150 -6.54 26.22 -24.06
CA LYS A 150 -6.27 24.76 -23.96
C LYS A 150 -4.79 24.42 -23.74
N GLN A 151 -3.88 25.41 -23.83
CA GLN A 151 -2.45 25.17 -23.74
C GLN A 151 -1.89 25.78 -22.45
N ILE A 152 -1.24 24.97 -21.62
CA ILE A 152 -0.64 25.42 -20.36
C ILE A 152 0.39 26.55 -20.58
N THR A 153 1.03 26.58 -21.75
CA THR A 153 2.00 27.60 -22.12
C THR A 153 1.44 29.02 -22.15
N ASP A 154 0.13 29.15 -22.28
CA ASP A 154 -0.57 30.44 -22.29
C ASP A 154 -1.06 30.85 -20.90
N MET A 155 -0.92 29.95 -19.89
CA MET A 155 -1.34 30.25 -18.52
C MET A 155 -0.47 31.34 -17.91
N PRO A 156 -1.06 32.37 -17.30
CA PRO A 156 -0.29 33.37 -16.59
C PRO A 156 0.58 32.76 -15.49
N ASP A 157 1.86 33.09 -15.45
CA ASP A 157 2.82 32.59 -14.45
C ASP A 157 2.33 32.83 -13.02
N GLU A 158 1.62 33.94 -12.79
CA GLU A 158 1.03 34.26 -11.47
C GLU A 158 -0.03 33.24 -11.05
N LEU A 159 -0.91 32.83 -11.97
CA LEU A 159 -1.94 31.84 -11.69
C LEU A 159 -1.32 30.46 -11.45
N LEU A 160 -0.34 30.06 -12.28
CA LEU A 160 0.38 28.81 -12.09
C LEU A 160 1.14 28.80 -10.76
N ARG A 161 1.83 29.87 -10.42
CA ARG A 161 2.53 30.02 -9.14
C ARG A 161 1.57 30.01 -7.95
N LYS A 162 0.45 30.72 -8.04
CA LYS A 162 -0.62 30.73 -7.02
C LYS A 162 -1.13 29.31 -6.77
N ALA A 163 -1.41 28.55 -7.82
CA ALA A 163 -1.86 27.16 -7.71
C ALA A 163 -0.79 26.28 -7.02
N LYS A 164 0.48 26.36 -7.44
CA LYS A 164 1.57 25.59 -6.83
C LYS A 164 1.79 25.94 -5.36
N VAL A 165 1.75 27.20 -4.99
CA VAL A 165 1.87 27.69 -3.60
C VAL A 165 0.72 27.19 -2.72
N GLN A 166 -0.49 27.06 -3.26
CA GLN A 166 -1.64 26.47 -2.58
C GLN A 166 -1.67 24.93 -2.60
N GLY A 167 -0.60 24.30 -3.08
CA GLY A 167 -0.43 22.85 -3.04
C GLY A 167 -1.12 22.07 -4.15
N PHE A 168 -1.56 22.70 -5.24
CA PHE A 168 -2.07 21.96 -6.39
C PHE A 168 -0.94 21.15 -7.05
N SER A 169 -1.21 19.86 -7.32
CA SER A 169 -0.30 18.99 -8.08
C SER A 169 -0.36 19.30 -9.58
N ASP A 170 0.66 18.88 -10.32
CA ASP A 170 0.68 19.00 -11.78
C ASP A 170 -0.51 18.26 -12.41
N PHE A 171 -0.93 17.11 -11.83
CA PHE A 171 -2.17 16.40 -12.20
C PHE A 171 -3.42 17.25 -12.01
N GLN A 172 -3.58 17.90 -10.86
CA GLN A 172 -4.76 18.75 -10.59
C GLN A 172 -4.83 19.93 -11.55
N ILE A 173 -3.69 20.53 -11.88
CA ILE A 173 -3.60 21.64 -12.84
C ILE A 173 -3.98 21.16 -14.25
N ALA A 174 -3.39 20.05 -14.73
CA ALA A 174 -3.71 19.48 -16.03
C ALA A 174 -5.21 19.17 -16.16
N ARG A 175 -5.81 18.59 -15.11
CA ARG A 175 -7.26 18.30 -15.07
C ARG A 175 -8.12 19.57 -15.04
N ALA A 176 -7.70 20.60 -14.28
CA ALA A 176 -8.45 21.85 -14.16
C ALA A 176 -8.49 22.63 -15.48
N ILE A 177 -7.40 22.64 -16.24
CA ILE A 177 -7.34 23.30 -17.56
C ILE A 177 -8.00 22.46 -18.67
N GLY A 178 -8.53 21.27 -18.36
CA GLY A 178 -9.19 20.42 -19.34
C GLY A 178 -8.24 19.79 -20.35
N TYR A 179 -7.03 19.36 -19.92
CA TYR A 179 -6.09 18.67 -20.81
C TYR A 179 -6.77 17.46 -21.50
N GLU A 180 -6.71 17.44 -22.83
CA GLU A 180 -7.29 16.38 -23.66
C GLU A 180 -6.19 15.40 -24.05
N GLY A 181 -6.11 14.25 -23.39
CA GLY A 181 -5.12 13.22 -23.64
C GLY A 181 -4.92 12.34 -22.41
N ASP A 182 -3.87 11.54 -22.45
CA ASP A 182 -3.47 10.76 -21.29
C ASP A 182 -3.05 11.71 -20.14
N MET A 183 -3.59 11.48 -18.96
CA MET A 183 -3.30 12.33 -17.81
C MET A 183 -1.84 12.24 -17.35
N GLU A 184 -1.13 11.18 -17.68
CA GLU A 184 0.31 11.07 -17.42
C GLU A 184 1.11 12.03 -18.28
N ASP A 185 0.74 12.16 -19.57
CA ASP A 185 1.30 13.17 -20.46
C ASP A 185 0.92 14.57 -19.98
N GLY A 186 -0.31 14.76 -19.47
CA GLY A 186 -0.76 16.01 -18.88
C GLY A 186 0.09 16.46 -17.69
N ILE A 187 0.49 15.53 -16.81
CA ILE A 187 1.41 15.81 -15.70
C ILE A 187 2.77 16.29 -16.22
N LEU A 188 3.34 15.58 -17.19
CA LEU A 188 4.63 15.95 -17.79
C LEU A 188 4.56 17.30 -18.50
N TYR A 189 3.44 17.59 -19.18
CA TYR A 189 3.21 18.86 -19.85
C TYR A 189 3.22 20.04 -18.87
N VAL A 190 2.48 19.94 -17.77
CA VAL A 190 2.48 20.97 -16.71
C VAL A 190 3.86 21.08 -16.06
N ARG A 191 4.48 19.92 -15.72
CA ARG A 191 5.81 19.89 -15.11
C ARG A 191 6.88 20.60 -15.97
N ASN A 192 6.92 20.27 -17.25
CA ASN A 192 7.90 20.86 -18.17
C ASN A 192 7.70 22.36 -18.31
N HIS A 193 6.46 22.82 -18.44
CA HIS A 193 6.17 24.25 -18.53
C HIS A 193 6.57 24.99 -17.25
N ARG A 194 6.16 24.52 -16.05
CA ARG A 194 6.54 25.21 -14.81
C ARG A 194 8.05 25.29 -14.59
N LYS A 195 8.80 24.28 -15.06
CA LYS A 195 10.26 24.31 -15.02
C LYS A 195 10.83 25.38 -15.96
N GLN A 196 10.29 25.49 -17.16
CA GLN A 196 10.73 26.51 -18.14
C GLN A 196 10.52 27.93 -17.64
N VAL A 197 9.42 28.20 -16.94
CA VAL A 197 9.12 29.52 -16.36
C VAL A 197 9.68 29.69 -14.94
N GLY A 198 10.55 28.78 -14.47
CA GLY A 198 11.25 28.90 -13.19
C GLY A 198 10.37 28.72 -11.94
N ILE A 199 9.24 28.03 -12.07
CA ILE A 199 8.38 27.66 -10.92
C ILE A 199 8.83 26.29 -10.41
N LEU A 200 9.79 26.29 -9.50
CA LEU A 200 10.41 25.12 -8.90
C LEU A 200 10.16 25.10 -7.39
N PRO A 201 9.99 23.92 -6.78
CA PRO A 201 9.93 23.82 -5.32
C PRO A 201 11.31 24.02 -4.71
N VAL A 202 11.34 24.45 -3.46
CA VAL A 202 12.53 24.49 -2.63
C VAL A 202 12.42 23.49 -1.49
N VAL A 203 13.55 23.04 -0.97
CA VAL A 203 13.64 22.10 0.15
C VAL A 203 13.83 22.87 1.44
N LYS A 204 12.97 22.58 2.41
CA LYS A 204 13.03 23.15 3.75
C LYS A 204 13.29 22.07 4.79
N GLN A 205 14.09 22.41 5.82
CA GLN A 205 14.24 21.56 7.00
C GLN A 205 13.05 21.72 7.93
N ILE A 206 12.63 20.61 8.54
CA ILE A 206 11.62 20.64 9.59
C ILE A 206 12.34 21.02 10.88
N ASP A 207 12.06 22.23 11.36
CA ASP A 207 12.61 22.74 12.61
C ASP A 207 11.86 22.17 13.82
N THR A 208 12.44 21.18 14.46
CA THR A 208 11.89 20.53 15.67
C THR A 208 12.16 21.32 16.95
N LEU A 209 12.90 22.43 16.87
CA LEU A 209 13.25 23.29 18.01
C LEU A 209 12.52 24.63 18.00
N ALA A 210 11.58 24.83 17.08
CA ALA A 210 10.71 26.01 17.00
C ALA A 210 11.47 27.33 16.97
N ALA A 211 12.55 27.42 16.18
CA ALA A 211 13.47 28.56 16.01
C ALA A 211 14.30 28.91 17.26
N GLU A 212 14.28 28.08 18.31
CA GLU A 212 15.12 28.29 19.49
C GLU A 212 16.62 28.12 19.17
N TYR A 213 16.93 27.22 18.25
CA TYR A 213 18.28 26.88 17.81
C TYR A 213 18.25 26.47 16.33
N PRO A 214 19.33 26.71 15.56
CA PRO A 214 19.36 26.30 14.16
C PRO A 214 19.02 24.81 13.99
N ALA A 215 18.09 24.51 13.10
CA ALA A 215 17.67 23.14 12.83
C ALA A 215 18.85 22.32 12.29
N GLN A 216 19.07 21.14 12.88
CA GLN A 216 20.11 20.19 12.49
C GLN A 216 19.50 18.80 12.14
N THR A 217 18.17 18.75 11.97
CA THR A 217 17.49 17.51 11.62
C THR A 217 17.76 17.14 10.18
N ASN A 218 17.68 15.84 9.88
CA ASN A 218 17.69 15.33 8.50
C ASN A 218 16.29 15.31 7.88
N TYR A 219 15.28 15.90 8.54
CA TYR A 219 13.90 15.97 8.12
C TYR A 219 13.65 17.10 7.14
N LEU A 220 13.20 16.77 5.95
CA LEU A 220 13.03 17.68 4.83
C LEU A 220 11.62 17.60 4.25
N TYR A 221 11.16 18.69 3.65
CA TYR A 221 9.94 18.72 2.83
C TYR A 221 10.11 19.71 1.68
N LEU A 222 9.33 19.54 0.61
CA LEU A 222 9.32 20.44 -0.53
C LEU A 222 8.15 21.43 -0.43
N THR A 223 8.41 22.68 -0.81
CA THR A 223 7.38 23.74 -0.87
C THR A 223 7.66 24.71 -2.01
N TYR A 224 6.59 25.30 -2.57
CA TYR A 224 6.72 26.42 -3.51
C TYR A 224 6.70 27.79 -2.80
N SER A 225 6.48 27.80 -1.47
CA SER A 225 6.45 29.00 -0.63
C SER A 225 7.82 29.28 -0.01
N GLY A 226 8.88 29.36 -0.82
CA GLY A 226 10.24 29.61 -0.37
C GLY A 226 11.11 30.18 -1.49
N VAL A 227 12.26 30.74 -1.11
CA VAL A 227 13.19 31.37 -2.06
C VAL A 227 14.50 30.62 -2.23
N ALA A 228 14.87 29.75 -1.27
CA ALA A 228 16.10 28.97 -1.29
C ALA A 228 15.97 27.66 -0.54
N ASN A 229 16.83 26.70 -0.88
CA ASN A 229 16.97 25.43 -0.16
C ASN A 229 17.70 25.63 1.16
N ASP A 230 17.27 24.95 2.21
CA ASP A 230 17.94 24.96 3.53
C ASP A 230 19.13 23.99 3.57
N VAL A 231 19.20 23.06 2.62
CA VAL A 231 20.27 22.05 2.52
C VAL A 231 21.10 22.22 1.26
N LYS A 232 22.37 21.81 1.35
CA LYS A 232 23.29 21.80 0.21
C LYS A 232 23.37 20.39 -0.38
N TYR A 233 23.38 20.31 -1.70
CA TYR A 233 23.54 19.06 -2.46
C TYR A 233 24.98 18.93 -2.94
N LEU A 234 25.58 17.75 -2.75
CA LEU A 234 26.98 17.51 -3.12
C LEU A 234 27.17 17.18 -4.60
N GLY A 235 26.13 16.66 -5.25
CA GLY A 235 26.16 16.28 -6.67
C GLY A 235 27.17 15.17 -7.04
N ASP A 236 27.59 14.38 -6.05
CA ASP A 236 28.68 13.39 -6.20
C ASP A 236 28.17 11.98 -6.57
N HIS A 237 26.89 11.84 -6.90
CA HIS A 237 26.22 10.56 -7.24
C HIS A 237 26.44 9.42 -6.23
N LYS A 238 26.67 9.74 -4.95
CA LYS A 238 26.88 8.75 -3.88
C LYS A 238 25.67 8.54 -2.99
N SER A 239 24.52 9.09 -3.34
CA SER A 239 23.26 8.84 -2.65
C SER A 239 22.42 7.80 -3.37
N ILE A 240 21.65 7.04 -2.59
CA ILE A 240 20.64 6.11 -3.08
C ILE A 240 19.32 6.46 -2.43
N VAL A 241 18.29 6.61 -3.24
CA VAL A 241 16.95 6.92 -2.78
C VAL A 241 16.14 5.64 -2.60
N VAL A 242 15.52 5.47 -1.44
CA VAL A 242 14.57 4.40 -1.15
C VAL A 242 13.18 5.01 -1.07
N LEU A 243 12.24 4.49 -1.84
CA LEU A 243 10.85 4.90 -1.77
C LEU A 243 10.12 4.06 -0.72
N GLY A 244 9.52 4.73 0.27
CA GLY A 244 8.79 4.11 1.36
C GLY A 244 7.41 3.58 0.99
N SER A 245 6.68 3.05 1.97
CA SER A 245 5.34 2.47 1.79
C SER A 245 4.19 3.47 1.91
N GLY A 246 4.50 4.69 2.33
CA GLY A 246 3.48 5.70 2.62
C GLY A 246 2.65 5.39 3.87
N ALA A 247 1.40 5.84 3.91
CA ALA A 247 0.50 5.58 5.02
C ALA A 247 0.21 4.09 5.17
N TYR A 248 0.16 3.60 6.40
CA TYR A 248 -0.36 2.27 6.69
C TYR A 248 -1.81 2.16 6.22
N ARG A 249 -2.11 1.01 5.65
CA ARG A 249 -3.43 0.65 5.12
C ARG A 249 -3.58 -0.86 5.14
N ILE A 250 -4.79 -1.33 4.98
CA ILE A 250 -5.02 -2.76 4.76
C ILE A 250 -4.27 -3.18 3.49
N GLY A 251 -3.35 -4.12 3.62
CA GLY A 251 -2.50 -4.63 2.54
C GLY A 251 -1.10 -4.02 2.43
N SER A 252 -0.80 -2.93 3.16
CA SER A 252 0.54 -2.32 3.18
C SER A 252 0.79 -1.64 4.52
N SER A 253 1.63 -2.25 5.34
CA SER A 253 1.81 -1.87 6.74
C SER A 253 3.29 -1.93 7.13
N VAL A 254 3.58 -2.18 8.42
CA VAL A 254 4.92 -2.19 9.02
C VAL A 254 5.91 -3.14 8.34
N GLU A 255 5.44 -4.15 7.65
CA GLU A 255 6.26 -5.15 6.96
C GLU A 255 7.13 -4.50 5.87
N PHE A 256 6.53 -3.57 5.10
CA PHE A 256 7.27 -2.83 4.06
C PHE A 256 8.18 -1.76 4.66
N ASP A 257 7.79 -1.18 5.79
CA ASP A 257 8.66 -0.26 6.51
C ASP A 257 9.94 -0.96 7.01
N TRP A 258 9.78 -2.17 7.58
CA TRP A 258 10.92 -3.01 7.94
C TRP A 258 11.84 -3.27 6.73
N CYS A 259 11.26 -3.56 5.55
CA CYS A 259 12.04 -3.74 4.32
C CYS A 259 12.80 -2.46 3.94
N GLY A 260 12.15 -1.30 4.01
CA GLY A 260 12.79 -0.01 3.77
C GLY A 260 13.95 0.27 4.72
N VAL A 261 13.76 0.04 6.02
CA VAL A 261 14.80 0.20 7.04
C VAL A 261 16.01 -0.71 6.79
N GLN A 262 15.76 -1.99 6.47
CA GLN A 262 16.86 -2.92 6.16
C GLN A 262 17.63 -2.48 4.91
N ALA A 263 16.94 -1.96 3.89
CA ALA A 263 17.58 -1.41 2.70
C ALA A 263 18.46 -0.19 3.05
N LEU A 264 17.93 0.78 3.80
CA LEU A 264 18.67 1.98 4.24
C LEU A 264 19.93 1.61 5.03
N GLN A 265 19.81 0.69 5.99
CA GLN A 265 20.95 0.23 6.77
C GLN A 265 22.01 -0.46 5.92
N THR A 266 21.60 -1.25 4.93
CA THR A 266 22.52 -1.91 4.01
C THR A 266 23.23 -0.90 3.12
N ILE A 267 22.51 0.08 2.56
CA ILE A 267 23.07 1.17 1.75
C ILE A 267 24.18 1.90 2.52
N ARG A 268 23.94 2.23 3.79
CA ARG A 268 24.94 2.90 4.65
C ARG A 268 26.15 2.01 4.92
N LYS A 269 25.94 0.71 5.19
CA LYS A 269 27.04 -0.26 5.38
C LYS A 269 27.95 -0.39 4.16
N GLU A 270 27.36 -0.29 2.96
CA GLU A 270 28.09 -0.35 1.68
C GLU A 270 28.69 1.01 1.26
N GLY A 271 28.64 2.02 2.13
CA GLY A 271 29.32 3.31 1.95
C GLY A 271 28.61 4.33 1.09
N TYR A 272 27.33 4.14 0.79
CA TYR A 272 26.47 5.12 0.12
C TYR A 272 25.71 5.96 1.15
N ARG A 273 25.33 7.18 0.75
CA ARG A 273 24.36 7.98 1.52
C ARG A 273 22.96 7.47 1.25
N SER A 274 22.21 7.27 2.32
CA SER A 274 20.83 6.80 2.27
C SER A 274 19.85 7.97 2.30
N VAL A 275 18.92 7.98 1.36
CA VAL A 275 17.84 8.97 1.28
C VAL A 275 16.51 8.22 1.31
N MET A 276 15.60 8.60 2.21
CA MET A 276 14.24 8.06 2.28
C MET A 276 13.23 9.10 1.84
N ILE A 277 12.24 8.69 1.04
CA ILE A 277 11.02 9.47 0.79
C ILE A 277 9.86 8.68 1.41
N ASN A 278 9.24 9.23 2.43
CA ASN A 278 8.07 8.64 3.08
C ASN A 278 7.26 9.71 3.83
N TYR A 279 6.01 9.44 4.14
CA TYR A 279 5.11 10.39 4.79
C TYR A 279 4.28 9.82 5.96
N ASN A 280 4.59 8.62 6.39
CA ASN A 280 4.02 8.07 7.61
C ASN A 280 4.79 8.62 8.82
N PRO A 281 4.13 9.30 9.79
CA PRO A 281 4.82 9.91 10.92
C PRO A 281 5.17 8.91 12.03
N GLU A 282 4.53 7.74 12.06
CA GLU A 282 4.66 6.75 13.14
C GLU A 282 5.27 5.44 12.62
N THR A 283 6.46 5.53 12.05
CA THR A 283 7.15 4.34 11.55
C THR A 283 8.67 4.50 11.63
N VAL A 284 9.39 3.38 11.70
CA VAL A 284 10.84 3.36 11.96
C VAL A 284 11.64 3.99 10.82
N SER A 285 11.21 3.83 9.56
CA SER A 285 11.93 4.42 8.42
C SER A 285 11.93 5.96 8.43
N THR A 286 11.05 6.57 9.20
CA THR A 286 10.96 8.01 9.38
C THR A 286 11.56 8.51 10.69
N ASP A 287 12.27 7.66 11.42
CA ASP A 287 13.09 8.07 12.57
C ASP A 287 14.37 8.77 12.10
N TYR A 288 14.82 9.76 12.89
CA TYR A 288 15.92 10.66 12.55
C TYR A 288 17.28 9.99 12.32
N ASP A 289 17.48 8.80 12.86
CA ASP A 289 18.74 8.05 12.81
C ASP A 289 18.77 6.94 11.76
N MET A 290 17.65 6.71 11.04
CA MET A 290 17.54 5.61 10.08
C MET A 290 18.17 5.89 8.73
N CYS A 291 18.26 7.15 8.31
CA CYS A 291 18.86 7.55 7.04
C CYS A 291 19.60 8.88 7.14
N ASP A 292 20.39 9.21 6.11
CA ASP A 292 21.13 10.48 6.07
C ASP A 292 20.24 11.66 5.72
N ARG A 293 19.20 11.44 4.89
CA ARG A 293 18.16 12.42 4.55
C ARG A 293 16.80 11.77 4.47
N LEU A 294 15.81 12.42 5.06
CA LEU A 294 14.42 11.98 5.07
C LEU A 294 13.52 13.07 4.50
N TYR A 295 12.87 12.80 3.39
CA TYR A 295 11.85 13.65 2.84
C TYR A 295 10.47 13.20 3.32
N PHE A 296 9.85 14.03 4.16
CA PHE A 296 8.43 13.93 4.49
C PHE A 296 7.61 14.56 3.36
N ASP A 297 7.42 13.81 2.30
CA ASP A 297 6.66 14.30 1.15
C ASP A 297 5.95 13.16 0.42
N GLU A 298 5.12 13.52 -0.56
CA GLU A 298 4.29 12.60 -1.33
C GLU A 298 5.13 11.61 -2.14
N LEU A 299 4.69 10.36 -2.18
CA LEU A 299 5.19 9.34 -3.10
C LEU A 299 4.44 9.41 -4.44
N THR A 300 4.36 10.60 -5.02
CA THR A 300 3.82 10.85 -6.35
C THR A 300 4.94 11.01 -7.36
N PHE A 301 4.65 10.77 -8.64
CA PHE A 301 5.63 10.95 -9.71
C PHE A 301 6.24 12.36 -9.70
N GLU A 302 5.40 13.39 -9.56
CA GLU A 302 5.83 14.78 -9.50
C GLU A 302 6.87 15.03 -8.40
N ARG A 303 6.54 14.64 -7.15
CA ARG A 303 7.41 14.89 -6.00
C ARG A 303 8.67 14.07 -6.01
N VAL A 304 8.55 12.80 -6.37
CA VAL A 304 9.72 11.92 -6.49
C VAL A 304 10.69 12.49 -7.52
N MET A 305 10.20 12.91 -8.69
CA MET A 305 11.05 13.54 -9.73
C MET A 305 11.69 14.85 -9.26
N ASP A 306 10.96 15.70 -8.51
CA ASP A 306 11.52 16.95 -7.97
C ASP A 306 12.67 16.66 -6.98
N ILE A 307 12.52 15.64 -6.13
CA ILE A 307 13.56 15.22 -5.18
C ILE A 307 14.76 14.59 -5.91
N LEU A 308 14.51 13.71 -6.90
CA LEU A 308 15.57 13.06 -7.64
C LEU A 308 16.43 14.06 -8.44
N GLU A 309 15.84 15.10 -9.01
CA GLU A 309 16.56 16.15 -9.69
C GLU A 309 17.47 16.97 -8.73
N LEU A 310 17.03 17.15 -7.49
CA LEU A 310 17.82 17.84 -6.46
C LEU A 310 18.93 16.97 -5.88
N GLU A 311 18.62 15.71 -5.55
CA GLU A 311 19.57 14.74 -4.96
C GLU A 311 20.59 14.22 -5.97
N ASN A 312 20.22 14.13 -7.24
CA ASN A 312 21.04 13.53 -8.30
C ASN A 312 21.66 12.19 -7.86
N PRO A 313 20.85 11.21 -7.46
CA PRO A 313 21.35 9.99 -6.83
C PRO A 313 22.03 9.05 -7.82
N HIS A 314 22.79 8.07 -7.28
CA HIS A 314 23.26 6.94 -8.06
C HIS A 314 22.11 6.10 -8.63
N GLY A 315 21.03 5.96 -7.85
CA GLY A 315 19.82 5.27 -8.30
C GLY A 315 18.73 5.24 -7.25
N VAL A 316 17.61 4.61 -7.63
CA VAL A 316 16.38 4.54 -6.83
C VAL A 316 15.97 3.08 -6.60
N ILE A 317 15.65 2.72 -5.37
CA ILE A 317 15.05 1.43 -5.00
C ILE A 317 13.54 1.62 -4.84
N VAL A 318 12.77 0.92 -5.68
CA VAL A 318 11.31 0.94 -5.71
C VAL A 318 10.68 -0.33 -5.13
N SER A 319 11.47 -1.40 -4.93
CA SER A 319 10.97 -2.75 -4.66
C SER A 319 10.80 -3.10 -3.17
N THR A 320 11.11 -2.19 -2.25
CA THR A 320 11.02 -2.43 -0.80
C THR A 320 9.80 -1.80 -0.12
N GLY A 321 9.17 -0.80 -0.75
CA GLY A 321 8.04 -0.04 -0.18
C GLY A 321 6.64 -0.56 -0.56
N GLY A 322 6.51 -1.77 -1.11
CA GLY A 322 5.24 -2.32 -1.56
C GLY A 322 4.79 -1.78 -2.91
N GLN A 323 3.48 -1.72 -3.13
CA GLN A 323 2.90 -1.41 -4.44
C GLN A 323 3.07 0.06 -4.86
N ILE A 324 3.00 1.02 -3.91
CA ILE A 324 3.06 2.46 -4.26
C ILE A 324 4.33 2.80 -5.02
N PRO A 325 5.55 2.54 -4.49
CA PRO A 325 6.77 2.85 -5.22
C PRO A 325 6.94 1.97 -6.46
N ASN A 326 6.49 0.73 -6.44
CA ASN A 326 6.61 -0.18 -7.58
C ASN A 326 5.83 0.34 -8.82
N ASN A 327 4.64 0.92 -8.60
CA ASN A 327 3.84 1.54 -9.66
C ASN A 327 4.49 2.77 -10.30
N LEU A 328 5.51 3.36 -9.67
CA LEU A 328 6.24 4.49 -10.25
C LEU A 328 7.37 4.06 -11.17
N ALA A 329 7.78 2.78 -11.13
CA ALA A 329 8.99 2.30 -11.80
C ALA A 329 9.01 2.64 -13.30
N LEU A 330 7.97 2.28 -14.06
CA LEU A 330 7.91 2.49 -15.50
C LEU A 330 7.97 3.98 -15.88
N ARG A 331 7.28 4.83 -15.10
CA ARG A 331 7.25 6.28 -15.34
C ARG A 331 8.59 6.96 -15.01
N LEU A 332 9.26 6.52 -13.95
CA LEU A 332 10.58 7.00 -13.58
C LEU A 332 11.63 6.58 -14.63
N ASP A 333 11.58 5.32 -15.08
CA ASP A 333 12.46 4.80 -16.15
C ASP A 333 12.29 5.58 -17.46
N ALA A 334 11.06 5.94 -17.82
CA ALA A 334 10.76 6.76 -18.99
C ALA A 334 11.38 8.19 -18.91
N GLN A 335 11.75 8.64 -17.72
CA GLN A 335 12.49 9.89 -17.50
C GLN A 335 13.99 9.66 -17.27
N ASN A 336 14.52 8.50 -17.66
CA ASN A 336 15.92 8.09 -17.50
C ASN A 336 16.42 8.05 -16.05
N VAL A 337 15.52 7.79 -15.09
CA VAL A 337 15.91 7.54 -13.70
C VAL A 337 16.50 6.14 -13.59
N ASN A 338 17.68 6.01 -12.99
CA ASN A 338 18.33 4.72 -12.77
C ASN A 338 17.60 3.93 -11.68
N ILE A 339 16.72 2.98 -12.09
CA ILE A 339 16.05 2.05 -11.18
C ILE A 339 17.03 0.94 -10.82
N LEU A 340 17.33 0.77 -9.53
CA LEU A 340 18.22 -0.26 -9.03
C LEU A 340 17.48 -1.59 -8.86
N GLY A 341 18.06 -2.64 -9.41
CA GLY A 341 17.52 -4.00 -9.34
C GLY A 341 16.82 -4.44 -10.61
N THR A 342 15.63 -5.03 -10.47
CA THR A 342 14.84 -5.52 -11.62
C THR A 342 14.37 -4.35 -12.48
N SER A 343 14.48 -4.50 -13.81
CA SER A 343 14.12 -3.45 -14.75
C SER A 343 12.64 -3.06 -14.67
N ALA A 344 12.33 -1.79 -14.90
CA ALA A 344 10.96 -1.31 -14.94
C ALA A 344 10.08 -2.06 -15.96
N LYS A 345 10.67 -2.45 -17.10
CA LYS A 345 9.99 -3.28 -18.12
C LYS A 345 9.61 -4.66 -17.58
N SER A 346 10.50 -5.30 -16.81
CA SER A 346 10.19 -6.60 -16.20
C SER A 346 9.13 -6.48 -15.12
N ILE A 347 9.15 -5.39 -14.36
CA ILE A 347 8.10 -5.07 -13.37
C ILE A 347 6.74 -4.94 -14.07
N ASP A 348 6.66 -4.16 -15.13
CA ASP A 348 5.45 -3.98 -15.93
C ASP A 348 4.96 -5.32 -16.54
N ASN A 349 5.86 -6.13 -17.07
CA ASN A 349 5.53 -7.46 -17.61
C ASN A 349 4.96 -8.42 -16.55
N ALA A 350 5.37 -8.28 -15.30
CA ALA A 350 4.87 -9.12 -14.22
C ALA A 350 3.54 -8.62 -13.62
N GLU A 351 3.30 -7.30 -13.64
CA GLU A 351 2.10 -6.68 -13.07
C GLU A 351 0.93 -6.61 -14.07
N ASP A 352 1.23 -6.48 -15.34
CA ASP A 352 0.22 -6.53 -16.41
C ASP A 352 -0.23 -7.98 -16.63
N ARG A 353 -1.53 -8.22 -16.41
CA ARG A 353 -2.08 -9.59 -16.45
C ARG A 353 -1.92 -10.25 -17.82
N ASP A 354 -2.14 -9.51 -18.89
CA ASP A 354 -2.06 -10.05 -20.25
C ASP A 354 -0.60 -10.40 -20.62
N LYS A 355 0.34 -9.51 -20.30
CA LYS A 355 1.77 -9.72 -20.54
C LYS A 355 2.30 -10.88 -19.72
N PHE A 356 1.93 -10.95 -18.44
CA PHE A 356 2.37 -12.02 -17.54
C PHE A 356 1.82 -13.37 -17.98
N SER A 357 0.53 -13.46 -18.32
CA SER A 357 -0.09 -14.68 -18.83
C SER A 357 0.55 -15.16 -20.12
N ALA A 358 0.73 -14.29 -21.10
CA ALA A 358 1.42 -14.62 -22.35
C ALA A 358 2.87 -15.10 -22.13
N MET A 359 3.54 -14.56 -21.12
CA MET A 359 4.88 -15.01 -20.74
C MET A 359 4.83 -16.42 -20.14
N LEU A 360 3.89 -16.71 -19.23
CA LEU A 360 3.72 -18.05 -18.64
C LEU A 360 3.43 -19.10 -19.71
N ASP A 361 2.55 -18.82 -20.66
CA ASP A 361 2.24 -19.72 -21.78
C ASP A 361 3.47 -19.99 -22.63
N ARG A 362 4.28 -18.96 -22.94
CA ARG A 362 5.52 -19.10 -23.73
C ARG A 362 6.55 -19.99 -23.05
N ILE A 363 6.66 -19.94 -21.73
CA ILE A 363 7.60 -20.78 -20.98
C ILE A 363 7.01 -22.10 -20.50
N GLY A 364 5.74 -22.41 -20.87
CA GLY A 364 5.05 -23.66 -20.55
C GLY A 364 4.74 -23.81 -19.05
N VAL A 365 4.34 -22.75 -18.39
CA VAL A 365 3.96 -22.72 -16.97
C VAL A 365 2.45 -22.55 -16.85
N ASP A 366 1.80 -23.46 -16.11
CA ASP A 366 0.36 -23.46 -15.94
C ASP A 366 -0.13 -22.31 -15.04
N GLN A 367 -1.31 -21.81 -15.37
CA GLN A 367 -2.07 -20.79 -14.64
C GLN A 367 -3.57 -21.13 -14.63
N PRO A 368 -4.38 -20.61 -13.70
CA PRO A 368 -5.83 -20.73 -13.80
C PRO A 368 -6.34 -20.11 -15.10
N GLU A 369 -7.33 -20.72 -15.75
CA GLU A 369 -8.01 -20.13 -16.90
C GLU A 369 -8.60 -18.77 -16.52
N TRP A 370 -8.43 -17.76 -17.36
CA TRP A 370 -8.93 -16.41 -17.12
C TRP A 370 -9.22 -15.66 -18.42
N SER A 371 -10.04 -14.60 -18.33
CA SER A 371 -10.27 -13.69 -19.44
C SER A 371 -10.66 -12.30 -18.95
N ALA A 372 -10.28 -11.27 -19.70
CA ALA A 372 -10.74 -9.90 -19.50
C ALA A 372 -11.93 -9.66 -20.44
N LEU A 373 -13.11 -9.45 -19.89
CA LEU A 373 -14.38 -9.49 -20.61
C LEU A 373 -15.13 -8.18 -20.45
N THR A 374 -15.76 -7.72 -21.53
CA THR A 374 -16.51 -6.47 -21.58
C THR A 374 -18.00 -6.66 -21.82
N SER A 375 -18.43 -7.84 -22.30
CA SER A 375 -19.82 -8.19 -22.55
C SER A 375 -20.31 -9.32 -21.66
N MET A 376 -21.62 -9.38 -21.41
CA MET A 376 -22.24 -10.48 -20.65
C MET A 376 -22.21 -11.78 -21.43
N GLU A 377 -22.32 -11.72 -22.75
CA GLU A 377 -22.27 -12.87 -23.65
C GLU A 377 -20.91 -13.57 -23.56
N ASP A 378 -19.81 -12.81 -23.56
CA ASP A 378 -18.46 -13.33 -23.42
C ASP A 378 -18.21 -13.93 -22.02
N ILE A 379 -18.78 -13.32 -20.98
CA ILE A 379 -18.71 -13.82 -19.61
C ILE A 379 -19.42 -15.18 -19.52
N HIS A 380 -20.61 -15.31 -20.08
CA HIS A 380 -21.34 -16.58 -20.10
C HIS A 380 -20.57 -17.65 -20.88
N ALA A 381 -20.05 -17.32 -22.08
CA ALA A 381 -19.25 -18.25 -22.87
C ALA A 381 -17.99 -18.73 -22.12
N PHE A 382 -17.34 -17.86 -21.37
CA PHE A 382 -16.20 -18.23 -20.54
C PHE A 382 -16.62 -19.19 -19.41
N ILE A 383 -17.75 -18.91 -18.74
CA ILE A 383 -18.26 -19.75 -17.64
C ILE A 383 -18.70 -21.11 -18.17
N ASP A 384 -19.33 -21.18 -19.36
CA ASP A 384 -19.69 -22.47 -19.99
C ASP A 384 -18.44 -23.33 -20.24
N LYS A 385 -17.29 -22.69 -20.49
CA LYS A 385 -16.01 -23.37 -20.66
C LYS A 385 -15.41 -23.88 -19.34
N VAL A 386 -15.39 -23.03 -18.30
CA VAL A 386 -14.62 -23.32 -17.07
C VAL A 386 -15.48 -23.83 -15.90
N GLY A 387 -16.80 -23.60 -15.92
CA GLY A 387 -17.72 -23.91 -14.83
C GLY A 387 -17.63 -22.94 -13.65
N PHE A 388 -18.57 -23.09 -12.72
CA PHE A 388 -18.50 -22.44 -11.41
C PHE A 388 -17.72 -23.31 -10.40
N PRO A 389 -17.11 -22.68 -9.38
CA PRO A 389 -17.08 -21.24 -9.08
C PRO A 389 -16.05 -20.45 -9.91
N VAL A 390 -16.31 -19.17 -10.06
CA VAL A 390 -15.40 -18.22 -10.72
C VAL A 390 -15.03 -17.06 -9.79
N LEU A 391 -13.80 -16.56 -9.93
CA LEU A 391 -13.34 -15.34 -9.28
C LEU A 391 -13.53 -14.17 -10.23
N VAL A 392 -14.24 -13.14 -9.79
CA VAL A 392 -14.53 -11.94 -10.57
C VAL A 392 -13.84 -10.74 -9.95
N ARG A 393 -13.10 -10.00 -10.76
CA ARG A 393 -12.37 -8.81 -10.36
C ARG A 393 -12.60 -7.67 -11.36
N PRO A 394 -13.12 -6.52 -10.95
CA PRO A 394 -13.14 -5.33 -11.78
C PRO A 394 -11.71 -4.88 -12.13
N SER A 395 -11.44 -4.51 -13.37
CA SER A 395 -10.10 -4.07 -13.82
C SER A 395 -9.72 -2.70 -13.25
N TYR A 396 -10.71 -1.92 -12.83
CA TYR A 396 -10.49 -0.60 -12.23
C TYR A 396 -11.35 -0.44 -10.98
N VAL A 397 -10.71 -0.29 -9.83
CA VAL A 397 -11.37 -0.12 -8.54
C VAL A 397 -11.06 1.24 -7.97
N LEU A 398 -12.02 2.16 -8.04
CA LEU A 398 -12.07 3.34 -7.18
C LEU A 398 -12.71 2.93 -5.84
N SER A 399 -11.90 2.88 -4.78
CA SER A 399 -12.36 2.71 -3.39
C SER A 399 -13.19 1.45 -3.06
N GLY A 400 -12.62 0.26 -3.17
CA GLY A 400 -13.09 -0.89 -2.40
C GLY A 400 -14.16 -1.79 -3.02
N ALA A 401 -14.37 -1.76 -4.35
CA ALA A 401 -15.11 -2.84 -4.97
C ALA A 401 -14.21 -4.08 -5.03
N ALA A 402 -14.57 -5.04 -4.21
CA ALA A 402 -13.86 -6.24 -3.89
C ALA A 402 -13.81 -7.24 -5.04
N MET A 403 -12.75 -8.03 -5.11
CA MET A 403 -12.80 -9.33 -5.76
C MET A 403 -13.87 -10.19 -5.08
N ASN A 404 -14.61 -10.99 -5.85
CA ASN A 404 -15.60 -11.90 -5.28
C ASN A 404 -15.56 -13.26 -5.97
N VAL A 405 -15.75 -14.31 -5.17
CA VAL A 405 -15.97 -15.66 -5.68
C VAL A 405 -17.47 -15.84 -5.88
N CYS A 406 -17.88 -16.14 -7.10
CA CYS A 406 -19.27 -16.41 -7.46
C CYS A 406 -19.44 -17.90 -7.67
N SER A 407 -20.34 -18.51 -6.90
CA SER A 407 -20.60 -19.96 -6.92
C SER A 407 -21.74 -20.33 -7.89
N ASN A 408 -22.49 -19.37 -8.37
CA ASN A 408 -23.61 -19.56 -9.28
C ASN A 408 -23.90 -18.28 -10.09
N GLN A 409 -24.77 -18.40 -11.07
CA GLN A 409 -25.15 -17.34 -11.98
C GLN A 409 -25.80 -16.15 -11.26
N GLU A 410 -26.61 -16.37 -10.26
CA GLU A 410 -27.31 -15.31 -9.53
C GLU A 410 -26.33 -14.41 -8.75
N GLU A 411 -25.34 -15.03 -8.10
CA GLU A 411 -24.26 -14.29 -7.39
C GLU A 411 -23.42 -13.48 -8.37
N LEU A 412 -23.11 -14.05 -9.53
CA LEU A 412 -22.35 -13.39 -10.58
C LEU A 412 -23.09 -12.14 -11.09
N GLU A 413 -24.36 -12.26 -11.46
CA GLU A 413 -25.15 -11.13 -11.97
C GLU A 413 -25.32 -10.02 -10.94
N ARG A 414 -25.53 -10.39 -9.67
CA ARG A 414 -25.59 -9.44 -8.56
C ARG A 414 -24.27 -8.68 -8.42
N PHE A 415 -23.15 -9.38 -8.48
CA PHE A 415 -21.83 -8.77 -8.37
C PHE A 415 -21.50 -7.88 -9.56
N LEU A 416 -21.78 -8.33 -10.78
CA LEU A 416 -21.53 -7.56 -11.99
C LEU A 416 -22.39 -6.27 -12.06
N LYS A 417 -23.63 -6.30 -11.55
CA LYS A 417 -24.44 -5.08 -11.42
C LYS A 417 -23.80 -4.06 -10.48
N LEU A 418 -23.22 -4.52 -9.37
CA LEU A 418 -22.48 -3.65 -8.44
C LEU A 418 -21.19 -3.13 -9.08
N ALA A 419 -20.45 -3.98 -9.77
CA ALA A 419 -19.21 -3.62 -10.47
C ALA A 419 -19.46 -2.67 -11.66
N ALA A 420 -20.53 -2.88 -12.44
CA ALA A 420 -20.89 -2.03 -13.57
C ALA A 420 -21.29 -0.60 -13.15
N ASN A 421 -21.83 -0.41 -11.95
CA ASN A 421 -22.08 0.91 -11.39
C ASN A 421 -20.77 1.64 -11.03
N VAL A 422 -19.66 0.91 -10.87
CA VAL A 422 -18.35 1.47 -10.53
C VAL A 422 -17.52 1.79 -11.79
N SER A 423 -17.69 1.04 -12.88
CA SER A 423 -16.93 1.29 -14.11
C SER A 423 -17.62 0.77 -15.37
N LYS A 424 -18.27 1.68 -16.11
CA LYS A 424 -18.91 1.35 -17.40
C LYS A 424 -17.94 1.20 -18.59
N LYS A 425 -16.66 1.45 -18.42
CA LYS A 425 -15.67 1.55 -19.51
C LYS A 425 -14.52 0.55 -19.44
N HIS A 426 -14.40 -0.22 -18.35
CA HIS A 426 -13.26 -1.11 -18.17
C HIS A 426 -13.70 -2.58 -18.10
N PRO A 427 -12.91 -3.51 -18.66
CA PRO A 427 -13.23 -4.92 -18.65
C PRO A 427 -13.27 -5.48 -17.21
N VAL A 428 -14.02 -6.54 -17.04
CA VAL A 428 -14.04 -7.35 -15.82
C VAL A 428 -13.17 -8.58 -16.07
N VAL A 429 -12.22 -8.83 -15.18
CA VAL A 429 -11.42 -10.06 -15.22
C VAL A 429 -12.18 -11.17 -14.51
N VAL A 430 -12.46 -12.24 -15.24
CA VAL A 430 -13.08 -13.46 -14.71
C VAL A 430 -12.04 -14.58 -14.80
N SER A 431 -11.84 -15.31 -13.70
CA SER A 431 -10.92 -16.43 -13.67
C SER A 431 -11.53 -17.65 -12.99
N GLN A 432 -11.11 -18.84 -13.43
CA GLN A 432 -11.48 -20.09 -12.80
C GLN A 432 -11.03 -20.10 -11.33
N PHE A 433 -11.93 -20.42 -10.41
CA PHE A 433 -11.61 -20.59 -9.00
C PHE A 433 -11.42 -22.10 -8.69
N ILE A 434 -10.25 -22.48 -8.18
CA ILE A 434 -9.89 -23.86 -7.93
C ILE A 434 -10.15 -24.19 -6.46
N GLU A 435 -11.31 -24.79 -6.20
CA GLU A 435 -11.71 -25.15 -4.84
C GLU A 435 -10.78 -26.19 -4.21
N HIS A 436 -10.56 -26.06 -2.91
CA HIS A 436 -9.76 -26.96 -2.10
C HIS A 436 -8.28 -27.10 -2.54
N ALA A 437 -7.80 -26.17 -3.35
CA ALA A 437 -6.36 -26.06 -3.62
C ALA A 437 -5.64 -25.52 -2.40
N LYS A 438 -4.41 -25.97 -2.18
CA LYS A 438 -3.49 -25.32 -1.24
C LYS A 438 -2.91 -24.08 -1.88
N GLU A 439 -2.80 -23.02 -1.13
CA GLU A 439 -2.05 -21.85 -1.54
C GLU A 439 -0.63 -21.91 -0.96
N VAL A 440 0.34 -21.60 -1.79
CA VAL A 440 1.76 -21.69 -1.47
C VAL A 440 2.45 -20.44 -1.97
N GLU A 441 3.30 -19.86 -1.15
CA GLU A 441 4.09 -18.70 -1.51
C GLU A 441 5.57 -19.04 -1.58
N MET A 442 6.28 -18.38 -2.50
CA MET A 442 7.73 -18.36 -2.53
C MET A 442 8.23 -16.93 -2.47
N ASP A 443 8.84 -16.57 -1.34
CA ASP A 443 9.64 -15.35 -1.20
C ASP A 443 11.07 -15.65 -1.58
N ALA A 444 11.65 -14.81 -2.44
CA ALA A 444 13.00 -15.07 -2.94
C ALA A 444 13.77 -13.80 -3.29
N VAL A 445 15.08 -13.95 -3.39
CA VAL A 445 16.00 -12.97 -3.93
C VAL A 445 16.72 -13.61 -5.12
N ALA A 446 16.76 -12.89 -6.25
CA ALA A 446 17.50 -13.33 -7.42
C ALA A 446 18.51 -12.26 -7.84
N GLN A 447 19.56 -12.67 -8.54
CA GLN A 447 20.56 -11.84 -9.20
C GLN A 447 20.68 -12.26 -10.66
N ASN A 448 20.39 -11.36 -11.58
CA ASN A 448 20.42 -11.61 -13.03
C ASN A 448 19.65 -12.89 -13.43
N GLY A 449 18.46 -13.08 -12.87
CA GLY A 449 17.59 -14.23 -13.10
C GLY A 449 17.97 -15.52 -12.35
N GLU A 450 19.07 -15.53 -11.59
CA GLU A 450 19.49 -16.66 -10.78
C GLU A 450 19.06 -16.50 -9.32
N ILE A 451 18.30 -17.47 -8.79
CA ILE A 451 17.83 -17.41 -7.40
C ILE A 451 19.01 -17.59 -6.44
N VAL A 452 19.22 -16.61 -5.58
CA VAL A 452 20.25 -16.57 -4.55
C VAL A 452 19.74 -17.17 -3.22
N ALA A 453 18.56 -16.74 -2.79
CA ALA A 453 17.91 -17.22 -1.58
C ALA A 453 16.40 -17.35 -1.81
N TYR A 454 15.77 -18.30 -1.12
CA TYR A 454 14.32 -18.50 -1.21
C TYR A 454 13.75 -19.09 0.08
N ALA A 455 12.47 -18.83 0.30
CA ALA A 455 11.63 -19.45 1.32
C ALA A 455 10.30 -19.86 0.70
N ILE A 456 9.90 -21.12 0.88
CA ILE A 456 8.60 -21.62 0.44
C ILE A 456 7.74 -21.80 1.68
N SER A 457 6.59 -21.13 1.72
CA SER A 457 5.62 -21.16 2.80
C SER A 457 4.31 -21.74 2.31
N GLU A 458 3.58 -22.44 3.17
CA GLU A 458 2.22 -22.92 2.85
C GLU A 458 1.17 -22.22 3.71
N HIS A 459 -0.02 -22.01 3.17
CA HIS A 459 -1.17 -21.54 3.94
C HIS A 459 -1.81 -22.73 4.67
N ILE A 460 -2.26 -22.48 5.91
CA ILE A 460 -3.04 -23.48 6.67
C ILE A 460 -4.43 -23.58 6.07
N GLU A 461 -5.02 -22.46 5.68
CA GLU A 461 -6.30 -22.38 4.99
C GLU A 461 -6.17 -22.85 3.52
N TYR A 462 -7.27 -23.29 2.94
CA TYR A 462 -7.36 -23.51 1.49
C TYR A 462 -7.47 -22.17 0.75
N ALA A 463 -7.19 -22.17 -0.55
CA ALA A 463 -7.37 -21.03 -1.44
C ALA A 463 -8.78 -20.43 -1.32
N GLY A 464 -8.85 -19.09 -1.33
CA GLY A 464 -10.07 -18.33 -1.12
C GLY A 464 -10.02 -17.39 0.08
N VAL A 465 -8.99 -17.49 0.90
CA VAL A 465 -8.61 -16.47 1.90
C VAL A 465 -7.40 -15.73 1.36
N HIS A 466 -7.46 -14.39 1.33
CA HIS A 466 -6.34 -13.57 0.85
C HIS A 466 -5.04 -13.92 1.57
N SER A 467 -3.92 -14.03 0.85
CA SER A 467 -2.61 -14.43 1.40
C SER A 467 -2.15 -13.58 2.59
N GLY A 468 -2.52 -12.29 2.60
CA GLY A 468 -2.27 -11.38 3.73
C GLY A 468 -3.04 -11.73 5.00
N ASP A 469 -4.20 -12.39 4.87
CA ASP A 469 -5.08 -12.77 5.98
C ASP A 469 -4.86 -14.21 6.42
N ALA A 470 -4.31 -15.04 5.53
CA ALA A 470 -4.08 -16.46 5.79
C ALA A 470 -3.02 -16.67 6.88
N THR A 471 -3.17 -17.80 7.58
CA THR A 471 -2.17 -18.31 8.51
C THR A 471 -1.06 -19.00 7.72
N ILE A 472 0.13 -18.45 7.74
CA ILE A 472 1.27 -18.96 6.97
C ILE A 472 2.16 -19.82 7.85
N GLN A 473 2.51 -21.00 7.35
CA GLN A 473 3.43 -21.93 7.99
C GLN A 473 4.74 -22.04 7.22
N PHE A 474 5.85 -21.95 7.93
CA PHE A 474 7.20 -22.07 7.40
C PHE A 474 8.14 -22.86 8.31
N PRO A 475 8.92 -23.87 7.83
CA PRO A 475 8.82 -24.44 6.47
C PRO A 475 7.52 -25.21 6.24
N PRO A 476 7.15 -25.49 4.98
CA PRO A 476 5.92 -26.24 4.68
C PRO A 476 5.98 -27.65 5.25
N GLN A 477 4.88 -28.11 5.84
CA GLN A 477 4.79 -29.40 6.53
C GLN A 477 3.89 -30.41 5.81
N LYS A 478 2.96 -29.92 4.98
CA LYS A 478 1.95 -30.74 4.28
C LYS A 478 2.12 -30.76 2.77
N LEU A 479 3.20 -30.15 2.24
CA LEU A 479 3.52 -30.22 0.82
C LEU A 479 4.33 -31.49 0.52
N TYR A 480 4.02 -32.13 -0.60
CA TYR A 480 4.85 -33.20 -1.10
C TYR A 480 6.20 -32.66 -1.60
N VAL A 481 7.26 -33.47 -1.48
CA VAL A 481 8.60 -33.10 -1.97
C VAL A 481 8.57 -32.76 -3.46
N GLU A 482 7.76 -33.48 -4.24
CA GLU A 482 7.62 -33.21 -5.68
C GLU A 482 6.96 -31.86 -5.94
N THR A 483 5.95 -31.46 -5.16
CA THR A 483 5.34 -30.12 -5.22
C THR A 483 6.38 -29.05 -5.00
N VAL A 484 7.21 -29.16 -3.96
CA VAL A 484 8.30 -28.23 -3.67
C VAL A 484 9.32 -28.18 -4.82
N ARG A 485 9.68 -29.33 -5.41
CA ARG A 485 10.60 -29.38 -6.55
C ARG A 485 10.05 -28.68 -7.79
N ARG A 486 8.76 -28.86 -8.08
CA ARG A 486 8.07 -28.20 -9.20
C ARG A 486 8.01 -26.70 -8.99
N ILE A 487 7.60 -26.22 -7.83
CA ILE A 487 7.61 -24.80 -7.47
C ILE A 487 8.99 -24.21 -7.70
N LYS A 488 10.05 -24.82 -7.19
CA LYS A 488 11.43 -24.36 -7.40
C LYS A 488 11.82 -24.29 -8.88
N ARG A 489 11.40 -25.25 -9.70
CA ARG A 489 11.67 -25.26 -11.13
C ARG A 489 10.94 -24.12 -11.84
N ILE A 490 9.63 -23.95 -11.57
CA ILE A 490 8.81 -22.88 -12.13
C ILE A 490 9.37 -21.51 -11.73
N SER A 491 9.70 -21.32 -10.45
CA SER A 491 10.28 -20.06 -9.98
C SER A 491 11.58 -19.70 -10.69
N ARG A 492 12.46 -20.68 -10.97
CA ARG A 492 13.70 -20.44 -11.73
C ARG A 492 13.41 -20.04 -13.18
N GLN A 493 12.41 -20.65 -13.81
CA GLN A 493 12.01 -20.29 -15.17
C GLN A 493 11.50 -18.84 -15.22
N ILE A 494 10.62 -18.46 -14.31
CA ILE A 494 10.08 -17.10 -14.20
C ILE A 494 11.19 -16.09 -13.89
N ALA A 495 12.04 -16.38 -12.89
CA ALA A 495 13.13 -15.49 -12.51
C ALA A 495 14.09 -15.23 -13.67
N LYS A 496 14.41 -16.27 -14.44
CA LYS A 496 15.28 -16.16 -15.63
C LYS A 496 14.61 -15.37 -16.75
N GLU A 497 13.35 -15.67 -17.06
CA GLU A 497 12.60 -15.00 -18.13
C GLU A 497 12.43 -13.49 -17.88
N LEU A 498 12.14 -13.11 -16.64
CA LEU A 498 12.02 -11.71 -16.22
C LEU A 498 13.36 -11.07 -15.85
N ASN A 499 14.47 -11.81 -15.91
CA ASN A 499 15.81 -11.36 -15.52
C ASN A 499 15.81 -10.64 -14.15
N ILE A 500 15.21 -11.28 -13.15
CA ILE A 500 14.98 -10.66 -11.83
C ILE A 500 16.30 -10.39 -11.12
N SER A 501 16.46 -9.16 -10.61
CA SER A 501 17.57 -8.76 -9.75
C SER A 501 17.05 -7.99 -8.55
N GLY A 502 16.85 -8.69 -7.44
CA GLY A 502 16.28 -8.14 -6.20
C GLY A 502 15.25 -9.06 -5.57
N PRO A 503 14.38 -8.53 -4.70
CA PRO A 503 13.36 -9.30 -4.01
C PRO A 503 12.16 -9.57 -4.94
N PHE A 504 11.56 -10.76 -4.82
CA PHE A 504 10.32 -11.10 -5.50
C PHE A 504 9.52 -12.16 -4.73
N ASN A 505 8.23 -12.21 -5.02
CA ASN A 505 7.30 -13.18 -4.46
C ASN A 505 6.47 -13.79 -5.58
N ILE A 506 6.24 -15.11 -5.52
CA ILE A 506 5.34 -15.80 -6.42
C ILE A 506 4.31 -16.59 -5.59
N GLN A 507 3.04 -16.48 -5.99
CA GLN A 507 1.95 -17.23 -5.39
C GLN A 507 1.48 -18.35 -6.31
N TYR A 508 1.22 -19.50 -5.70
CA TYR A 508 0.86 -20.74 -6.37
C TYR A 508 -0.40 -21.36 -5.79
N LEU A 509 -1.17 -22.02 -6.63
CA LEU A 509 -2.15 -23.02 -6.24
C LEU A 509 -1.57 -24.41 -6.46
N ALA A 510 -1.71 -25.29 -5.47
CA ALA A 510 -1.28 -26.68 -5.56
C ALA A 510 -2.45 -27.61 -5.21
N LYS A 511 -2.83 -28.48 -6.16
CA LYS A 511 -3.85 -29.52 -5.98
C LYS A 511 -3.37 -30.81 -6.64
N ASP A 512 -3.26 -31.88 -5.87
CA ASP A 512 -2.85 -33.21 -6.36
C ASP A 512 -1.53 -33.20 -7.18
N ASN A 513 -0.54 -32.42 -6.74
CA ASN A 513 0.72 -32.12 -7.45
C ASN A 513 0.58 -31.32 -8.77
N ASP A 514 -0.63 -30.92 -9.14
CA ASP A 514 -0.81 -29.91 -10.17
C ASP A 514 -0.56 -28.52 -9.57
N ILE A 515 0.25 -27.71 -10.26
CA ILE A 515 0.70 -26.39 -9.76
C ILE A 515 0.37 -25.33 -10.78
N LYS A 516 -0.37 -24.32 -10.34
CA LYS A 516 -0.72 -23.15 -11.14
C LYS A 516 -0.17 -21.88 -10.50
N VAL A 517 0.37 -21.01 -11.33
CA VAL A 517 0.85 -19.68 -10.89
C VAL A 517 -0.32 -18.71 -10.82
N ILE A 518 -0.47 -18.01 -9.70
CA ILE A 518 -1.48 -16.96 -9.54
C ILE A 518 -0.90 -15.62 -9.98
N GLU A 519 0.23 -15.23 -9.38
CA GLU A 519 0.87 -13.94 -9.62
C GLU A 519 2.36 -13.98 -9.27
N CYS A 520 3.10 -13.02 -9.82
CA CYS A 520 4.50 -12.76 -9.50
C CYS A 520 4.66 -11.26 -9.19
N ASN A 521 5.09 -10.96 -7.97
CA ASN A 521 5.34 -9.60 -7.51
C ASN A 521 6.84 -9.33 -7.50
N LEU A 522 7.34 -8.42 -8.34
CA LEU A 522 8.76 -8.08 -8.42
C LEU A 522 9.17 -7.04 -7.36
N ARG A 523 8.81 -7.33 -6.15
CA ARG A 523 9.06 -6.54 -4.94
C ARG A 523 9.01 -7.41 -3.70
N ALA A 524 9.42 -6.87 -2.56
CA ALA A 524 9.21 -7.52 -1.28
C ALA A 524 7.71 -7.74 -1.03
N SER A 525 7.38 -8.87 -0.44
CA SER A 525 6.05 -9.22 0.06
C SER A 525 5.93 -8.94 1.55
N ARG A 526 4.73 -9.07 2.10
CA ARG A 526 4.48 -8.93 3.54
C ARG A 526 5.15 -10.03 4.38
N SER A 527 5.39 -11.20 3.81
CA SER A 527 6.04 -12.32 4.49
C SER A 527 7.56 -12.21 4.59
N PHE A 528 8.22 -11.30 3.85
CA PHE A 528 9.69 -11.12 3.89
C PHE A 528 10.27 -10.94 5.30
N PRO A 529 9.70 -10.10 6.19
CA PRO A 529 10.22 -9.99 7.55
C PRO A 529 10.09 -11.29 8.34
N PHE A 530 8.97 -11.99 8.19
CA PHE A 530 8.70 -13.27 8.87
C PHE A 530 9.68 -14.34 8.42
N VAL A 531 9.82 -14.60 7.12
CA VAL A 531 10.72 -15.64 6.60
C VAL A 531 12.17 -15.31 6.89
N SER A 532 12.57 -14.04 6.82
CA SER A 532 13.92 -13.59 7.16
C SER A 532 14.27 -13.90 8.61
N LYS A 533 13.36 -13.65 9.54
CA LYS A 533 13.55 -13.91 10.98
C LYS A 533 13.57 -15.41 11.28
N VAL A 534 12.66 -16.18 10.69
CA VAL A 534 12.60 -17.64 10.91
C VAL A 534 13.83 -18.33 10.34
N LEU A 535 14.29 -17.97 9.13
CA LEU A 535 15.52 -18.51 8.55
C LEU A 535 16.80 -17.95 9.18
N LYS A 536 16.72 -16.81 9.87
CA LYS A 536 17.90 -16.05 10.33
C LYS A 536 18.82 -15.64 9.16
N ILE A 537 18.20 -15.26 8.04
CA ILE A 537 18.83 -14.73 6.83
C ILE A 537 18.08 -13.45 6.46
N ASN A 538 18.78 -12.32 6.44
CA ASN A 538 18.15 -11.07 6.04
C ASN A 538 18.00 -11.00 4.51
N PHE A 539 16.83 -11.34 4.01
CA PHE A 539 16.54 -11.34 2.57
C PHE A 539 16.61 -9.94 1.96
N ILE A 540 16.29 -8.90 2.71
CA ILE A 540 16.37 -7.53 2.21
C ILE A 540 17.81 -7.03 2.16
N GLU A 541 18.67 -7.42 3.10
CA GLU A 541 20.10 -7.13 3.00
C GLU A 541 20.71 -7.77 1.75
N LEU A 542 20.40 -9.06 1.49
CA LEU A 542 20.82 -9.74 0.26
C LEU A 542 20.28 -9.05 -0.99
N ALA A 543 18.99 -8.75 -1.00
CA ALA A 543 18.34 -8.09 -2.13
C ALA A 543 18.95 -6.70 -2.39
N THR A 544 19.23 -5.93 -1.36
CA THR A 544 19.85 -4.61 -1.50
C THR A 544 21.25 -4.70 -2.08
N LYS A 545 22.08 -5.64 -1.63
CA LYS A 545 23.41 -5.88 -2.20
C LYS A 545 23.31 -6.27 -3.68
N VAL A 546 22.36 -7.14 -4.04
CA VAL A 546 22.08 -7.51 -5.43
C VAL A 546 21.71 -6.28 -6.26
N MET A 547 20.79 -5.45 -5.76
CA MET A 547 20.35 -4.23 -6.45
C MET A 547 21.47 -3.20 -6.62
N LEU A 548 22.44 -3.20 -5.72
CA LEU A 548 23.67 -2.38 -5.82
C LEU A 548 24.71 -3.00 -6.78
N GLY A 549 24.44 -4.14 -7.40
CA GLY A 549 25.39 -4.84 -8.26
C GLY A 549 26.54 -5.50 -7.52
N LEU A 550 26.45 -5.66 -6.20
CA LEU A 550 27.48 -6.27 -5.39
C LEU A 550 27.42 -7.80 -5.48
N PRO A 551 28.56 -8.50 -5.34
CA PRO A 551 28.57 -9.95 -5.26
C PRO A 551 27.92 -10.41 -3.95
N VAL A 552 27.07 -11.43 -4.04
CA VAL A 552 26.42 -12.07 -2.90
C VAL A 552 26.69 -13.55 -2.86
N GLU A 553 26.97 -14.07 -1.68
CA GLU A 553 27.08 -15.51 -1.48
C GLU A 553 25.70 -16.14 -1.26
N LYS A 554 25.47 -17.30 -1.86
CA LYS A 554 24.25 -18.08 -1.62
C LYS A 554 24.29 -18.60 -0.20
N PRO A 555 23.26 -18.31 0.64
CA PRO A 555 23.23 -18.82 1.99
C PRO A 555 23.26 -20.36 1.99
N ASN A 556 24.20 -20.94 2.76
CA ASN A 556 24.29 -22.38 2.91
C ASN A 556 23.35 -22.85 4.05
N LYS A 557 22.04 -22.67 3.86
CA LYS A 557 21.01 -23.18 4.76
C LYS A 557 19.95 -23.94 3.96
N ASN A 558 19.67 -25.15 4.42
CA ASN A 558 18.63 -25.98 3.87
C ASN A 558 17.36 -25.83 4.75
N LEU A 559 16.18 -25.71 4.14
CA LEU A 559 14.90 -25.67 4.84
C LEU A 559 14.66 -26.90 5.73
N PHE A 560 15.23 -28.05 5.36
CA PHE A 560 15.13 -29.29 6.12
C PHE A 560 16.03 -29.35 7.37
N GLU A 561 16.90 -28.35 7.57
CA GLU A 561 17.78 -28.25 8.74
C GLU A 561 17.16 -27.46 9.91
N LEU A 562 15.93 -26.94 9.72
CA LEU A 562 15.20 -26.26 10.79
C LEU A 562 14.56 -27.28 11.72
N ASP A 563 14.89 -27.21 13.00
CA ASP A 563 14.34 -28.03 14.09
C ASP A 563 13.13 -27.37 14.78
N TYR A 564 12.54 -26.38 14.14
CA TYR A 564 11.37 -25.63 14.60
C TYR A 564 10.48 -25.21 13.43
N VAL A 565 9.24 -24.85 13.74
CA VAL A 565 8.25 -24.35 12.79
C VAL A 565 7.87 -22.94 13.16
N GLY A 566 7.85 -22.05 12.18
CA GLY A 566 7.31 -20.69 12.30
C GLY A 566 5.87 -20.63 11.79
N ILE A 567 5.03 -19.90 12.50
CA ILE A 567 3.65 -19.56 12.10
C ILE A 567 3.48 -18.05 12.12
N LYS A 568 2.96 -17.51 11.02
CA LYS A 568 2.46 -16.15 10.95
C LYS A 568 0.93 -16.20 11.03
N ALA A 569 0.34 -15.50 11.99
CA ALA A 569 -1.11 -15.35 12.10
C ALA A 569 -1.51 -13.89 12.01
N SER A 570 -2.60 -13.61 11.31
CA SER A 570 -3.10 -12.27 11.09
C SER A 570 -3.96 -11.77 12.24
N GLN A 571 -3.88 -10.48 12.52
CA GLN A 571 -4.69 -9.74 13.49
C GLN A 571 -5.79 -8.98 12.77
N PHE A 572 -7.01 -9.07 13.27
CA PHE A 572 -8.19 -8.38 12.73
C PHE A 572 -8.76 -7.39 13.74
N SER A 573 -9.29 -6.28 13.25
CA SER A 573 -9.87 -5.21 14.06
C SER A 573 -11.40 -5.13 13.98
N PHE A 574 -12.10 -6.21 13.65
CA PHE A 574 -13.56 -6.25 13.51
C PHE A 574 -14.31 -5.77 14.75
N ASN A 575 -13.77 -6.00 15.96
CA ASN A 575 -14.36 -5.54 17.21
C ASN A 575 -14.46 -4.02 17.35
N ARG A 576 -13.68 -3.26 16.57
CA ARG A 576 -13.74 -1.79 16.51
C ARG A 576 -14.61 -1.28 15.35
N LEU A 577 -15.00 -2.13 14.44
CA LEU A 577 -15.75 -1.82 13.22
C LEU A 577 -17.17 -2.34 13.34
N GLN A 578 -18.04 -1.52 13.96
CA GLN A 578 -19.44 -1.90 14.17
C GLN A 578 -20.11 -2.29 12.85
N LYS A 579 -20.89 -3.36 12.90
CA LYS A 579 -21.63 -3.94 11.76
C LYS A 579 -20.76 -4.47 10.59
N ALA A 580 -19.44 -4.47 10.71
CA ALA A 580 -18.60 -5.08 9.68
C ALA A 580 -18.78 -6.60 9.65
N ASP A 581 -18.89 -7.17 8.45
CA ASP A 581 -18.93 -8.62 8.26
C ASP A 581 -17.53 -9.21 8.53
N PRO A 582 -17.36 -10.14 9.49
CA PRO A 582 -16.07 -10.74 9.81
C PRO A 582 -15.69 -11.93 8.92
N VAL A 583 -16.49 -12.29 7.93
CA VAL A 583 -16.17 -13.39 7.03
C VAL A 583 -14.99 -13.03 6.14
N LEU A 584 -13.94 -13.86 6.20
CA LEU A 584 -12.76 -13.69 5.38
C LEU A 584 -13.01 -14.19 3.95
N GLY A 585 -12.42 -13.50 2.98
CA GLY A 585 -12.54 -13.81 1.57
C GLY A 585 -11.26 -13.52 0.81
N VAL A 586 -11.38 -13.33 -0.49
CA VAL A 586 -10.27 -13.05 -1.40
C VAL A 586 -9.73 -11.63 -1.27
N ASP A 587 -10.45 -10.75 -0.57
CA ASP A 587 -10.01 -9.40 -0.22
C ASP A 587 -9.44 -9.36 1.18
N MET A 588 -8.35 -8.61 1.33
CA MET A 588 -7.65 -8.47 2.60
C MET A 588 -8.39 -7.58 3.60
N ALA A 589 -8.46 -8.04 4.86
CA ALA A 589 -9.10 -7.36 5.98
C ALA A 589 -8.21 -7.18 7.22
N SER A 590 -7.06 -7.86 7.29
CA SER A 590 -6.15 -7.83 8.45
C SER A 590 -5.48 -6.47 8.63
N THR A 591 -5.26 -6.11 9.89
CA THR A 591 -4.63 -4.84 10.31
C THR A 591 -3.27 -5.01 10.97
N GLY A 592 -2.81 -6.23 11.13
CA GLY A 592 -1.52 -6.55 11.70
C GLY A 592 -1.27 -8.06 11.67
N GLU A 593 -0.13 -8.49 12.20
CA GLU A 593 0.25 -9.91 12.23
C GLU A 593 1.20 -10.22 13.39
N VAL A 594 1.27 -11.49 13.74
CA VAL A 594 2.25 -12.02 14.69
C VAL A 594 3.02 -13.18 14.06
N GLY A 595 4.29 -13.33 14.44
CA GLY A 595 5.10 -14.49 14.11
C GLY A 595 5.44 -15.29 15.38
N CYS A 596 5.19 -16.60 15.38
CA CYS A 596 5.49 -17.48 16.49
C CYS A 596 6.34 -18.66 16.04
N ILE A 597 7.18 -19.18 16.94
CA ILE A 597 8.02 -20.35 16.73
C ILE A 597 7.61 -21.44 17.73
N GLY A 598 7.48 -22.66 17.25
CA GLY A 598 7.22 -23.85 18.05
C GLY A 598 8.10 -25.03 17.64
N THR A 599 8.18 -26.05 18.48
CA THR A 599 8.89 -27.30 18.19
C THR A 599 8.21 -28.10 17.09
N ASP A 600 6.91 -27.90 16.92
CA ASP A 600 6.07 -28.48 15.88
C ASP A 600 4.96 -27.52 15.48
N THR A 601 4.19 -27.88 14.44
CA THR A 601 3.08 -27.07 13.93
C THR A 601 2.04 -26.77 15.00
N SER A 602 1.62 -27.77 15.79
CA SER A 602 0.56 -27.59 16.79
C SER A 602 0.97 -26.60 17.88
N CYS A 603 2.22 -26.69 18.36
CA CYS A 603 2.78 -25.75 19.32
C CYS A 603 2.86 -24.33 18.74
N ALA A 604 3.35 -24.17 17.51
CA ALA A 604 3.49 -22.88 16.87
C ALA A 604 2.13 -22.23 16.58
N VAL A 605 1.16 -22.99 16.06
CA VAL A 605 -0.21 -22.53 15.82
C VAL A 605 -0.89 -22.09 17.11
N LEU A 606 -0.79 -22.90 18.19
CA LEU A 606 -1.40 -22.54 19.47
C LEU A 606 -0.84 -21.23 20.01
N LYS A 607 0.49 -21.05 19.97
CA LYS A 607 1.15 -19.79 20.37
C LYS A 607 0.66 -18.61 19.53
N ALA A 608 0.58 -18.78 18.21
CA ALA A 608 0.14 -17.74 17.29
C ALA A 608 -1.32 -17.34 17.58
N MET A 609 -2.22 -18.32 17.73
CA MET A 609 -3.63 -18.10 18.05
C MET A 609 -3.79 -17.32 19.37
N LEU A 610 -3.09 -17.74 20.43
CA LEU A 610 -3.11 -17.03 21.72
C LEU A 610 -2.59 -15.59 21.59
N SER A 611 -1.55 -15.37 20.77
CA SER A 611 -0.94 -14.06 20.56
C SER A 611 -1.86 -13.07 19.83
N VAL A 612 -2.77 -13.55 18.98
CA VAL A 612 -3.79 -12.72 18.31
C VAL A 612 -5.12 -12.66 19.07
N GLY A 613 -5.14 -13.11 20.32
CA GLY A 613 -6.26 -12.90 21.26
C GLY A 613 -7.27 -14.04 21.34
N TYR A 614 -7.04 -15.18 20.67
CA TYR A 614 -7.85 -16.39 20.90
C TYR A 614 -7.64 -16.89 22.32
N ARG A 615 -8.69 -17.48 22.89
CA ARG A 615 -8.66 -18.05 24.23
C ARG A 615 -8.91 -19.53 24.18
N ILE A 616 -8.22 -20.30 25.01
CA ILE A 616 -8.53 -21.72 25.19
C ILE A 616 -9.89 -21.81 25.88
N PRO A 617 -10.86 -22.55 25.32
CA PRO A 617 -12.16 -22.72 25.96
C PRO A 617 -12.00 -23.43 27.31
N GLU A 618 -12.75 -22.99 28.34
CA GLU A 618 -12.63 -23.54 29.69
C GLU A 618 -13.55 -24.77 29.92
N LYS A 619 -14.76 -24.74 29.39
CA LYS A 619 -15.80 -25.71 29.73
C LYS A 619 -16.51 -26.32 28.53
N SER A 620 -16.70 -25.59 27.45
CA SER A 620 -17.49 -26.03 26.32
C SER A 620 -16.96 -25.51 24.98
N VAL A 621 -17.20 -26.28 23.94
CA VAL A 621 -16.81 -25.99 22.56
C VAL A 621 -18.03 -26.19 21.64
N LEU A 622 -18.30 -25.22 20.78
CA LEU A 622 -19.24 -25.31 19.68
C LEU A 622 -18.52 -25.77 18.42
N LEU A 623 -18.96 -26.89 17.85
CA LEU A 623 -18.46 -27.41 16.59
C LEU A 623 -19.40 -27.01 15.45
N SER A 624 -18.88 -26.32 14.46
CA SER A 624 -19.58 -25.98 13.23
C SER A 624 -18.66 -26.31 12.06
N THR A 625 -18.92 -27.42 11.38
CA THR A 625 -18.09 -27.94 10.30
C THR A 625 -18.85 -27.96 8.99
N GLY A 626 -18.14 -27.85 7.86
CA GLY A 626 -18.72 -27.78 6.53
C GLY A 626 -19.10 -29.15 5.94
N ASN A 627 -18.40 -29.57 4.87
CA ASN A 627 -18.69 -30.78 4.12
C ASN A 627 -18.32 -32.10 4.87
N ALA A 628 -18.64 -33.23 4.29
CA ALA A 628 -18.42 -34.56 4.88
C ALA A 628 -16.93 -34.80 5.22
N LYS A 629 -16.00 -34.36 4.39
CA LYS A 629 -14.55 -34.48 4.64
C LYS A 629 -14.13 -33.70 5.88
N GLN A 630 -14.55 -32.44 5.98
CA GLN A 630 -14.23 -31.57 7.14
C GLN A 630 -14.85 -32.15 8.43
N LYS A 631 -16.04 -32.75 8.36
CA LYS A 631 -16.66 -33.44 9.50
C LYS A 631 -15.81 -34.63 9.94
N ALA A 632 -15.35 -35.45 8.99
CA ALA A 632 -14.49 -36.61 9.27
C ALA A 632 -13.18 -36.18 9.94
N ASP A 633 -12.53 -35.15 9.42
CA ASP A 633 -11.28 -34.59 9.97
C ASP A 633 -11.47 -34.04 11.40
N THR A 634 -12.65 -33.48 11.70
CA THR A 634 -12.98 -32.91 13.03
C THR A 634 -13.33 -33.97 14.07
N LEU A 635 -13.72 -35.18 13.64
CA LEU A 635 -14.22 -36.24 14.54
C LEU A 635 -13.18 -36.65 15.61
N GLU A 636 -11.92 -36.78 15.23
CA GLU A 636 -10.85 -37.13 16.16
C GLU A 636 -10.64 -36.01 17.19
N ALA A 637 -10.61 -34.73 16.76
CA ALA A 637 -10.51 -33.58 17.64
C ALA A 637 -11.68 -33.53 18.64
N ALA A 638 -12.90 -33.78 18.17
CA ALA A 638 -14.09 -33.85 19.02
C ALA A 638 -13.96 -34.93 20.12
N ARG A 639 -13.51 -36.14 19.75
CA ARG A 639 -13.24 -37.22 20.71
C ARG A 639 -12.16 -36.85 21.73
N MET A 640 -11.11 -36.20 21.31
CA MET A 640 -10.03 -35.73 22.20
C MET A 640 -10.55 -34.68 23.19
N LEU A 641 -11.34 -33.71 22.73
CA LEU A 641 -11.96 -32.70 23.59
C LEU A 641 -12.92 -33.34 24.61
N GLN A 642 -13.74 -34.28 24.18
CA GLN A 642 -14.64 -35.04 25.06
C GLN A 642 -13.87 -35.79 26.14
N LYS A 643 -12.76 -36.47 25.78
CA LYS A 643 -11.89 -37.18 26.74
C LYS A 643 -11.26 -36.21 27.76
N LYS A 644 -11.02 -34.96 27.38
CA LYS A 644 -10.51 -33.90 28.25
C LYS A 644 -11.61 -33.23 29.12
N GLY A 645 -12.86 -33.68 29.01
CA GLY A 645 -13.97 -33.21 29.83
C GLY A 645 -14.70 -32.00 29.28
N TYR A 646 -14.45 -31.61 28.04
CA TYR A 646 -15.21 -30.50 27.43
C TYR A 646 -16.63 -30.94 27.06
N LYS A 647 -17.59 -30.06 27.29
CA LYS A 647 -18.96 -30.21 26.80
C LYS A 647 -19.01 -29.74 25.35
N LEU A 648 -19.41 -30.65 24.46
CA LEU A 648 -19.47 -30.35 23.03
C LEU A 648 -20.89 -29.99 22.62
N TYR A 649 -21.01 -28.92 21.82
CA TYR A 649 -22.21 -28.54 21.10
C TYR A 649 -21.92 -28.60 19.61
N ALA A 650 -22.93 -28.87 18.79
CA ALA A 650 -22.77 -28.88 17.35
C ALA A 650 -23.94 -28.20 16.66
N THR A 651 -23.69 -27.54 15.52
CA THR A 651 -24.77 -27.09 14.63
C THR A 651 -25.47 -28.27 14.00
N GLY A 652 -26.77 -28.15 13.63
CA GLY A 652 -27.56 -29.26 13.10
C GLY A 652 -26.93 -29.98 11.90
N GLY A 653 -26.19 -29.26 11.07
CA GLY A 653 -25.44 -29.86 9.96
C GLY A 653 -24.14 -30.55 10.36
N SER A 654 -23.62 -30.30 11.56
CA SER A 654 -22.36 -30.88 12.08
C SER A 654 -22.57 -32.03 13.08
N SER A 655 -23.81 -32.22 13.56
CA SER A 655 -24.18 -33.25 14.53
C SER A 655 -24.25 -34.64 13.89
#